data_57c3d7675362fc3111b34cb42cc70be1
#
_entry.id   57c3d7675362fc3111b34cb42cc70be1
#
_cell.length_a   1.000
_cell.length_b   1.000
_cell.length_c   1.000
_cell.angle_alpha   90.00
_cell.angle_beta   90.00
_cell.angle_gamma   90.00
#
_symmetry.space_group_name_H-M   'P 1'
#
loop_
_entity.id
_entity.type
_entity.pdbx_description
1 polymer ?
#
loop_
_entity_poly.entity_id
_entity_poly.type
_entity_poly.pdbx_seq_one_letter_code
_entity_poly.pdbx_strand_id
1 'polypeptide(L)'
;MGRAEERRARQRGGRRAAPRRSSGTPSNTGAGESTTVIGSPSAGGRAAARRAAKGGDGKGRIRRLFTWKKIVGTFLGFCLLGIGAFIALYLAVDVPEDNAAAQAAQRQSNVYKYSDGSTLARDGEVNREIVDLSKVPKEVQKTFVAAENKTFYDDHGIDLKGTARGVLNTLMGKGAQGGSTITQQYVKNYYLSQEQTVSRKLKEMVISLKVDRQMSKDDILAGYINTSYYGRGAYGIQAASQAYYRKDAEKLSVAQGAYLAALLQAPSQYDWHAASDTGKRLVTNRWNYVLDNMVEEGWLDRSERQKLTKLPEPKEPKPTAGLEGQKGYLIALANRQLEDQLMQQQGITRSQAEAAVVDQGWTITLNVDKKKQAALEKAVKAQLTSKLDKKKRKVDANVQAGAVSVDPETGKVVALYGGEDYFKHYTSNATRPDYQPASTFKPVILAAALEESAETQSGKPIGANTVYDGTSKRQVVDANGDKVGFAPENEDDQNYGDVTVQTAMNKSINSVFAQMGVDVGMKDVMDVAGKLGMNTENEQAVPAQTLGTMGASPLQMAGVYATLDNHGKKVTPGILKKAEHNSRTVEIPNPIGEQVISPEAADTVTSVLTGVVDDGTARQSVANNPKRNGQKVAGKTGTSDDNKSAWFTGYTPDLVTSVGLFGEDAKTHAQTKMYGAGGFDRVNGGGFPAQIWASYMFGVTDPDARFDLDTDQGAAVRPTFTPTPSEEPTTEEPTDEPTTKEPTEEPTTVEPTEEPTTEEPTEEPTTEEPTDEPTDEPTGDITLDPVRPGNEQ
;
A
#
# COMPACT_ATOMS: atom_id res chain seq x y z
N MET A 1 15.26 -12.43 -3.81
CA MET A 1 15.85 -12.90 -5.10
C MET A 1 14.79 -12.61 -6.17
N GLY A 2 14.99 -11.70 -7.10
CA GLY A 2 13.98 -11.66 -8.14
C GLY A 2 14.07 -10.59 -9.21
N ARG A 3 14.54 -9.40 -8.96
CA ARG A 3 14.49 -8.35 -10.00
C ARG A 3 15.78 -8.19 -10.82
N ALA A 4 16.88 -8.74 -10.39
CA ALA A 4 18.17 -8.66 -11.11
C ALA A 4 18.33 -9.79 -12.15
N GLU A 5 17.70 -10.94 -11.96
CA GLU A 5 17.77 -12.07 -12.91
C GLU A 5 16.80 -11.89 -14.08
N GLU A 6 15.64 -11.32 -13.88
CA GLU A 6 14.67 -11.05 -14.94
C GLU A 6 15.17 -10.00 -15.95
N ARG A 7 15.94 -9.02 -15.51
CA ARG A 7 16.58 -8.06 -16.44
C ARG A 7 17.70 -8.68 -17.27
N ARG A 8 18.39 -9.71 -16.78
CA ARG A 8 19.41 -10.43 -17.54
C ARG A 8 18.81 -11.38 -18.59
N ALA A 9 17.63 -11.91 -18.35
CA ALA A 9 16.95 -12.76 -19.33
C ALA A 9 16.42 -11.95 -20.53
N ARG A 10 15.93 -10.72 -20.31
CA ARG A 10 15.43 -9.86 -21.40
C ARG A 10 16.53 -9.27 -22.30
N GLN A 11 17.77 -9.18 -21.84
CA GLN A 11 18.89 -8.68 -22.64
C GLN A 11 19.54 -9.74 -23.53
N ARG A 12 19.24 -11.04 -23.39
CA ARG A 12 19.79 -12.12 -24.22
C ARG A 12 18.93 -12.54 -25.41
N GLY A 13 17.76 -11.96 -25.62
CA GLY A 13 16.76 -12.35 -26.62
C GLY A 13 16.72 -11.52 -27.91
N GLY A 14 17.70 -10.70 -28.25
CA GLY A 14 17.60 -9.71 -29.34
C GLY A 14 18.71 -9.70 -30.37
N ARG A 15 19.14 -10.85 -30.93
CA ARG A 15 19.90 -10.88 -32.17
C ARG A 15 19.31 -11.94 -33.09
N ARG A 16 18.39 -11.55 -33.95
CA ARG A 16 17.97 -12.31 -35.12
C ARG A 16 18.97 -12.04 -36.23
N ALA A 17 19.71 -13.09 -36.62
CA ALA A 17 20.54 -13.12 -37.81
C ALA A 17 19.68 -13.14 -39.06
N ALA A 18 20.07 -12.38 -40.09
CA ALA A 18 19.49 -12.41 -41.42
C ALA A 18 19.81 -13.72 -42.13
N PRO A 19 18.93 -14.27 -42.97
CA PRO A 19 19.17 -15.51 -43.67
C PRO A 19 20.10 -15.29 -44.89
N ARG A 20 21.19 -16.07 -44.97
CA ARG A 20 22.01 -16.23 -46.15
C ARG A 20 21.20 -16.90 -47.27
N ARG A 21 21.20 -16.30 -48.46
CA ARG A 21 20.79 -16.94 -49.72
C ARG A 21 21.79 -18.02 -50.09
N SER A 22 21.31 -19.25 -50.27
CA SER A 22 22.07 -20.31 -50.97
C SER A 22 21.50 -20.43 -52.39
N SER A 23 22.44 -20.41 -53.29
CA SER A 23 22.30 -20.71 -54.71
C SER A 23 21.99 -22.19 -54.97
N GLY A 24 21.09 -22.47 -55.88
CA GLY A 24 20.85 -23.80 -56.40
C GLY A 24 19.98 -23.72 -57.64
N THR A 25 20.59 -23.94 -58.79
CA THR A 25 20.02 -24.07 -60.13
C THR A 25 19.79 -25.56 -60.44
N PRO A 26 19.20 -26.00 -61.60
CA PRO A 26 17.95 -25.66 -62.30
C PRO A 26 17.16 -26.93 -62.76
N SER A 27 16.00 -26.73 -63.37
CA SER A 27 15.55 -27.45 -64.60
C SER A 27 14.10 -27.08 -64.93
N ASN A 28 13.90 -26.46 -66.02
CA ASN A 28 13.57 -26.83 -67.37
C ASN A 28 12.13 -27.37 -67.58
N THR A 29 11.40 -26.64 -68.37
CA THR A 29 10.47 -26.92 -69.52
C THR A 29 9.33 -25.92 -69.43
N GLY A 30 8.91 -25.20 -70.43
CA GLY A 30 8.90 -25.29 -71.86
C GLY A 30 7.97 -24.25 -72.44
N ALA A 31 8.33 -23.79 -73.63
CA ALA A 31 7.55 -23.41 -74.78
C ALA A 31 6.73 -22.14 -74.84
N GLY A 32 7.03 -21.36 -75.90
CA GLY A 32 6.11 -20.58 -76.69
C GLY A 32 6.60 -19.20 -77.07
N GLU A 33 7.35 -19.10 -78.13
CA GLU A 33 7.23 -18.34 -79.37
C GLU A 33 6.66 -16.92 -79.34
N SER A 34 7.26 -15.93 -79.88
CA SER A 34 7.72 -15.51 -81.25
C SER A 34 7.82 -13.96 -81.16
N THR A 35 8.60 -13.20 -81.73
CA THR A 35 9.25 -12.97 -82.95
C THR A 35 9.98 -11.62 -82.95
N THR A 36 11.22 -11.63 -83.34
CA THR A 36 11.97 -10.70 -84.21
C THR A 36 11.65 -9.21 -84.29
N VAL A 37 12.71 -8.34 -84.22
CA VAL A 37 13.56 -7.82 -85.32
C VAL A 37 14.64 -6.85 -84.76
N ILE A 38 15.86 -7.20 -85.06
CA ILE A 38 17.05 -6.54 -85.55
C ILE A 38 17.15 -5.00 -85.57
N GLY A 39 18.27 -4.50 -85.11
CA GLY A 39 18.80 -3.17 -85.40
C GLY A 39 19.90 -2.68 -84.50
N SER A 40 21.19 -3.03 -84.71
CA SER A 40 22.40 -2.26 -84.26
C SER A 40 22.87 -1.40 -85.43
N PRO A 41 23.87 -0.58 -85.32
CA PRO A 41 24.47 0.17 -84.20
C PRO A 41 24.72 1.63 -84.54
N SER A 42 25.04 2.49 -83.66
CA SER A 42 26.08 3.48 -83.87
C SER A 42 26.59 4.21 -82.65
N ALA A 43 27.87 4.41 -82.67
CA ALA A 43 28.74 5.07 -81.71
C ALA A 43 28.32 6.51 -81.46
N GLY A 44 28.40 6.90 -80.16
CA GLY A 44 28.30 8.32 -79.78
C GLY A 44 28.84 8.52 -78.42
N GLY A 45 29.97 8.84 -78.35
CA GLY A 45 30.77 9.74 -77.54
C GLY A 45 30.56 9.82 -76.05
N ARG A 46 31.66 9.49 -75.33
CA ARG A 46 31.88 9.76 -73.90
C ARG A 46 31.57 11.22 -73.40
N ALA A 47 31.22 12.10 -74.31
CA ALA A 47 30.90 13.50 -74.03
C ALA A 47 29.44 13.74 -73.62
N ALA A 48 28.50 12.88 -74.03
CA ALA A 48 27.07 13.02 -73.66
C ALA A 48 26.82 12.54 -72.24
N ALA A 49 27.55 11.54 -71.75
CA ALA A 49 27.42 11.06 -70.35
C ALA A 49 27.93 12.08 -69.31
N ARG A 50 28.81 13.01 -69.70
CA ARG A 50 29.27 14.09 -68.80
C ARG A 50 28.33 15.31 -68.73
N ARG A 51 27.36 15.44 -69.61
CA ARG A 51 26.39 16.57 -69.58
C ARG A 51 25.06 16.18 -68.89
N ALA A 52 24.73 14.93 -68.83
CA ALA A 52 23.54 14.47 -68.08
C ALA A 52 23.78 14.43 -66.52
N ALA A 53 25.04 14.48 -66.05
CA ALA A 53 25.37 14.51 -64.64
C ALA A 53 25.42 15.93 -64.01
N LYS A 54 24.96 16.94 -64.72
CA LYS A 54 25.03 18.36 -64.25
C LYS A 54 23.66 19.04 -64.07
N GLY A 55 22.57 18.26 -64.02
CA GLY A 55 21.24 18.78 -63.81
C GLY A 55 20.54 18.15 -62.64
N GLY A 56 20.88 18.53 -61.40
CA GLY A 56 20.21 18.01 -60.19
C GLY A 56 20.76 18.68 -58.91
N ASP A 57 20.81 20.02 -58.87
CA ASP A 57 21.36 20.73 -57.71
C ASP A 57 20.25 21.37 -56.87
N GLY A 58 19.36 20.51 -56.29
CA GLY A 58 18.44 20.90 -55.24
C GLY A 58 18.99 20.72 -53.80
N LYS A 59 20.10 19.97 -53.64
CA LYS A 59 20.69 19.68 -52.33
C LYS A 59 21.79 20.63 -51.87
N GLY A 60 22.23 21.53 -52.74
CA GLY A 60 23.32 22.46 -52.47
C GLY A 60 22.91 23.69 -51.65
N ARG A 61 21.62 24.10 -51.64
CA ARG A 61 21.17 25.25 -50.88
C ARG A 61 21.03 24.96 -49.38
N ILE A 62 20.58 23.76 -48.99
CA ILE A 62 20.44 23.34 -47.57
C ILE A 62 21.83 23.11 -46.95
N ARG A 63 22.79 22.49 -47.68
CA ARG A 63 24.16 22.34 -47.20
C ARG A 63 24.93 23.64 -47.03
N ARG A 64 24.59 24.72 -47.74
CA ARG A 64 25.18 26.06 -47.55
C ARG A 64 24.61 26.80 -46.33
N LEU A 65 23.43 26.43 -45.83
CA LEU A 65 22.88 26.92 -44.58
C LEU A 65 23.53 26.31 -43.36
N PHE A 66 24.06 25.06 -43.48
CA PHE A 66 24.70 24.30 -42.41
C PHE A 66 26.21 24.22 -42.55
N THR A 67 26.86 25.33 -42.81
CA THR A 67 28.33 25.37 -42.69
C THR A 67 28.67 25.41 -41.20
N TRP A 68 29.69 24.59 -40.77
CA TRP A 68 30.21 24.53 -39.40
C TRP A 68 30.35 25.91 -38.74
N LYS A 69 30.89 26.88 -39.47
CA LYS A 69 31.06 28.27 -39.01
C LYS A 69 29.74 28.95 -38.69
N LYS A 70 28.66 28.69 -39.44
CA LYS A 70 27.33 29.27 -39.17
C LYS A 70 26.65 28.51 -37.99
N ILE A 71 26.82 27.20 -37.90
CA ILE A 71 26.31 26.41 -36.75
C ILE A 71 26.98 26.90 -35.46
N VAL A 72 28.32 27.05 -35.47
CA VAL A 72 29.06 27.60 -34.33
C VAL A 72 28.67 29.04 -34.05
N GLY A 73 28.53 29.89 -35.10
CA GLY A 73 28.10 31.29 -34.93
C GLY A 73 26.68 31.41 -34.36
N THR A 74 25.74 30.55 -34.83
CA THR A 74 24.37 30.51 -34.28
C THR A 74 24.36 29.98 -32.83
N PHE A 75 25.13 28.97 -32.55
CA PHE A 75 25.31 28.42 -31.20
C PHE A 75 25.91 29.47 -30.25
N LEU A 76 26.96 30.17 -30.67
CA LEU A 76 27.56 31.26 -29.90
C LEU A 76 26.55 32.43 -29.72
N GLY A 77 25.73 32.76 -30.73
CA GLY A 77 24.68 33.74 -30.63
C GLY A 77 23.63 33.35 -29.60
N PHE A 78 23.19 32.10 -29.58
CA PHE A 78 22.28 31.58 -28.55
C PHE A 78 22.91 31.57 -27.16
N CYS A 79 24.19 31.21 -27.05
CA CYS A 79 24.92 31.31 -25.78
C CYS A 79 25.01 32.74 -25.26
N LEU A 80 25.32 33.68 -26.10
CA LEU A 80 25.38 35.13 -25.74
C LEU A 80 24.00 35.67 -25.35
N LEU A 81 22.94 35.29 -26.06
CA LEU A 81 21.57 35.62 -25.69
C LEU A 81 21.18 34.99 -24.34
N GLY A 82 21.54 33.72 -24.11
CA GLY A 82 21.32 33.03 -22.84
C GLY A 82 22.05 33.71 -21.67
N ILE A 83 23.32 34.10 -21.89
CA ILE A 83 24.12 34.81 -20.89
C ILE A 83 23.51 36.20 -20.64
N GLY A 84 23.11 36.92 -21.67
CA GLY A 84 22.48 38.25 -21.54
C GLY A 84 21.14 38.18 -20.78
N ALA A 85 20.31 37.17 -21.08
CA ALA A 85 19.07 36.92 -20.38
C ALA A 85 19.31 36.52 -18.91
N PHE A 86 20.34 35.71 -18.63
CA PHE A 86 20.72 35.36 -17.26
C PHE A 86 21.24 36.57 -16.47
N ILE A 87 22.04 37.45 -17.08
CA ILE A 87 22.51 38.68 -16.44
C ILE A 87 21.33 39.60 -16.15
N ALA A 88 20.39 39.75 -17.09
CA ALA A 88 19.19 40.57 -16.87
C ALA A 88 18.36 40.01 -15.72
N LEU A 89 18.18 38.66 -15.65
CA LEU A 89 17.49 38.00 -14.54
C LEU A 89 18.25 38.20 -13.22
N TYR A 90 19.59 38.07 -13.23
CA TYR A 90 20.43 38.30 -12.05
C TYR A 90 20.28 39.70 -11.48
N LEU A 91 20.15 40.73 -12.34
CA LEU A 91 19.96 42.10 -11.91
C LEU A 91 18.52 42.39 -11.45
N ALA A 92 17.53 41.66 -12.01
CA ALA A 92 16.11 41.85 -11.74
C ALA A 92 15.59 41.10 -10.51
N VAL A 93 16.29 40.06 -10.05
CA VAL A 93 15.87 39.27 -8.89
C VAL A 93 16.63 39.70 -7.66
N ASP A 94 15.98 40.31 -6.70
CA ASP A 94 16.57 40.66 -5.41
C ASP A 94 16.51 39.52 -4.44
N VAL A 95 17.49 39.46 -3.51
CA VAL A 95 17.40 38.56 -2.34
C VAL A 95 16.33 39.14 -1.44
N PRO A 96 15.26 38.43 -1.10
CA PRO A 96 14.25 38.91 -0.17
C PRO A 96 14.90 39.36 1.14
N GLU A 97 14.52 40.52 1.66
CA GLU A 97 15.02 41.04 2.95
C GLU A 97 14.73 40.01 4.06
N ASP A 98 15.57 40.03 5.11
CA ASP A 98 15.57 39.14 6.27
C ASP A 98 14.27 39.20 7.10
N ASN A 99 13.15 38.81 6.51
CA ASN A 99 11.87 38.60 7.20
C ASN A 99 11.67 37.12 7.63
N ALA A 100 12.73 36.34 7.65
CA ALA A 100 12.63 34.90 7.91
C ALA A 100 12.11 34.57 9.31
N ALA A 101 12.47 35.40 10.32
CA ALA A 101 11.85 35.28 11.64
C ALA A 101 10.35 35.61 11.60
N ALA A 102 9.96 36.61 10.77
CA ALA A 102 8.56 36.94 10.57
C ALA A 102 7.82 35.90 9.72
N GLN A 103 8.45 35.35 8.68
CA GLN A 103 7.88 34.25 7.89
C GLN A 103 7.81 32.94 8.67
N ALA A 104 8.78 32.66 9.52
CA ALA A 104 8.72 31.51 10.45
C ALA A 104 7.60 31.67 11.48
N ALA A 105 7.33 32.90 11.94
CA ALA A 105 6.20 33.21 12.81
C ALA A 105 4.85 33.19 12.08
N GLN A 106 4.84 33.41 10.75
CA GLN A 106 3.64 33.36 9.91
C GLN A 106 3.29 31.94 9.41
N ARG A 107 4.19 30.95 9.55
CA ARG A 107 3.85 29.58 9.22
C ARG A 107 2.82 29.06 10.22
N GLN A 108 1.57 29.16 9.83
CA GLN A 108 0.43 28.69 10.61
C GLN A 108 0.40 27.17 10.64
N SER A 109 0.06 26.60 11.81
CA SER A 109 -0.21 25.17 11.95
C SER A 109 -1.23 24.69 10.94
N ASN A 110 -1.09 23.48 10.41
CA ASN A 110 -2.17 22.85 9.68
C ASN A 110 -3.37 22.65 10.59
N VAL A 111 -4.54 23.05 10.13
CA VAL A 111 -5.79 22.94 10.87
C VAL A 111 -6.65 21.86 10.23
N TYR A 112 -6.89 20.79 10.96
CA TYR A 112 -7.77 19.72 10.54
C TYR A 112 -9.15 19.90 11.17
N LYS A 113 -10.20 19.74 10.36
CA LYS A 113 -11.58 19.94 10.77
C LYS A 113 -12.41 18.71 10.45
N TYR A 114 -13.41 18.43 11.28
CA TYR A 114 -14.50 17.51 10.96
C TYR A 114 -15.36 18.05 9.82
N SER A 115 -16.26 17.23 9.31
CA SER A 115 -17.19 17.58 8.22
C SER A 115 -18.10 18.77 8.55
N ASP A 116 -18.40 18.99 9.84
CA ASP A 116 -19.18 20.11 10.38
C ASP A 116 -18.37 21.41 10.56
N GLY A 117 -17.07 21.39 10.24
CA GLY A 117 -16.16 22.52 10.39
C GLY A 117 -15.55 22.68 11.80
N SER A 118 -15.97 21.91 12.79
CA SER A 118 -15.35 21.91 14.10
C SER A 118 -13.91 21.38 14.04
N THR A 119 -13.03 21.91 14.88
CA THR A 119 -11.62 21.54 14.87
C THR A 119 -11.44 20.10 15.39
N LEU A 120 -10.78 19.27 14.58
CA LEU A 120 -10.29 17.94 14.94
C LEU A 120 -8.95 18.03 15.67
N ALA A 121 -7.99 18.73 15.06
CA ALA A 121 -6.65 18.92 15.57
C ALA A 121 -5.98 20.13 14.93
N ARG A 122 -4.90 20.57 15.54
CA ARG A 122 -3.92 21.48 14.96
C ARG A 122 -2.59 20.75 14.98
N ASP A 123 -1.98 20.57 13.79
CA ASP A 123 -0.67 19.93 13.66
C ASP A 123 0.34 21.01 13.31
N GLY A 124 1.44 21.05 14.04
CA GLY A 124 2.49 22.00 13.78
C GLY A 124 2.64 23.08 14.85
N GLU A 125 2.54 22.78 16.13
CA GLU A 125 3.39 23.50 17.08
C GLU A 125 4.83 23.26 16.63
N VAL A 126 5.33 24.19 15.82
CA VAL A 126 6.68 24.16 15.25
C VAL A 126 7.64 24.21 16.40
N ASN A 127 8.14 23.07 16.83
CA ASN A 127 9.26 23.02 17.74
C ASN A 127 10.51 23.42 16.91
N ARG A 128 10.69 24.74 16.76
CA ARG A 128 11.82 25.31 16.04
C ARG A 128 12.68 26.05 17.05
N GLU A 129 13.78 25.46 17.41
CA GLU A 129 14.83 26.08 18.19
C GLU A 129 16.05 26.25 17.28
N ILE A 130 16.37 27.51 16.96
CA ILE A 130 17.55 27.87 16.17
C ILE A 130 18.77 27.80 17.09
N VAL A 131 19.75 26.99 16.73
CA VAL A 131 21.01 26.91 17.45
C VAL A 131 22.13 27.51 16.64
N ASP A 132 23.05 28.15 17.34
CA ASP A 132 24.31 28.63 16.76
C ASP A 132 25.09 27.42 16.21
N LEU A 133 25.69 27.56 15.03
CA LEU A 133 26.47 26.47 14.40
C LEU A 133 27.63 26.01 15.31
N SER A 134 28.23 26.90 16.07
CA SER A 134 29.30 26.60 17.03
C SER A 134 28.90 25.61 18.12
N LYS A 135 27.60 25.51 18.43
CA LYS A 135 27.06 24.52 19.38
C LYS A 135 26.83 23.13 18.76
N VAL A 136 26.91 23.00 17.44
CA VAL A 136 26.84 21.71 16.76
C VAL A 136 28.25 21.17 16.59
N PRO A 137 28.58 19.95 17.03
CA PRO A 137 29.92 19.39 16.84
C PRO A 137 30.37 19.46 15.39
N LYS A 138 31.60 19.84 15.11
CA LYS A 138 32.11 20.04 13.75
C LYS A 138 32.02 18.78 12.89
N GLU A 139 32.24 17.61 13.51
CA GLU A 139 32.08 16.32 12.86
C GLU A 139 30.64 16.04 12.48
N VAL A 140 29.67 16.51 13.28
CA VAL A 140 28.23 16.43 12.97
C VAL A 140 27.86 17.39 11.84
N GLN A 141 28.39 18.63 11.84
CA GLN A 141 28.19 19.56 10.72
C GLN A 141 28.63 18.94 9.38
N LYS A 142 29.79 18.27 9.39
CA LYS A 142 30.36 17.60 8.19
C LYS A 142 29.49 16.44 7.68
N THR A 143 28.65 15.81 8.52
CA THR A 143 27.74 14.77 8.05
C THR A 143 26.72 15.30 7.05
N PHE A 144 26.23 16.52 7.22
CA PHE A 144 25.31 17.17 6.30
C PHE A 144 25.98 17.53 4.98
N VAL A 145 27.21 18.00 5.05
CA VAL A 145 28.03 18.28 3.87
C VAL A 145 28.33 16.98 3.10
N ALA A 146 28.71 15.92 3.79
CA ALA A 146 28.94 14.59 3.22
C ALA A 146 27.70 13.96 2.59
N ALA A 147 26.52 14.24 3.18
CA ALA A 147 25.25 13.74 2.66
C ALA A 147 24.84 14.39 1.35
N GLU A 148 24.98 15.71 1.25
CA GLU A 148 24.32 16.50 0.21
C GLU A 148 25.28 17.15 -0.79
N ASN A 149 26.43 17.64 -0.34
CA ASN A 149 27.30 18.45 -1.19
C ASN A 149 28.76 18.47 -0.71
N LYS A 150 29.52 17.47 -1.06
CA LYS A 150 30.93 17.32 -0.61
C LYS A 150 31.82 18.54 -0.95
N THR A 151 31.54 19.21 -2.03
CA THR A 151 32.29 20.40 -2.50
C THR A 151 31.72 21.72 -1.95
N PHE A 152 30.85 21.69 -0.94
CA PHE A 152 30.12 22.85 -0.43
C PHE A 152 31.02 24.05 -0.10
N TYR A 153 32.17 23.81 0.54
CA TYR A 153 33.07 24.89 0.93
C TYR A 153 33.85 25.45 -0.25
N ASP A 154 33.95 24.73 -1.37
CA ASP A 154 34.70 25.12 -2.57
C ASP A 154 33.78 25.61 -3.70
N ASP A 155 32.48 25.33 -3.66
CA ASP A 155 31.54 25.77 -4.69
C ASP A 155 31.11 27.24 -4.52
N HIS A 156 30.49 27.79 -5.56
CA HIS A 156 30.02 29.18 -5.61
C HIS A 156 28.49 29.25 -5.61
N GLY A 157 27.86 28.51 -4.72
CA GLY A 157 26.41 28.50 -4.52
C GLY A 157 25.63 27.59 -5.47
N ILE A 158 26.21 27.23 -6.63
CA ILE A 158 25.62 26.30 -7.60
C ILE A 158 26.68 25.30 -8.10
N ASP A 159 26.31 24.04 -8.23
CA ASP A 159 27.13 23.04 -8.93
C ASP A 159 26.69 22.93 -10.40
N LEU A 160 27.40 23.65 -11.29
CA LEU A 160 27.12 23.61 -12.72
C LEU A 160 27.38 22.23 -13.34
N LYS A 161 28.40 21.50 -12.86
CA LYS A 161 28.71 20.16 -13.35
C LYS A 161 27.67 19.12 -12.92
N GLY A 162 27.26 19.18 -11.66
CA GLY A 162 26.21 18.31 -11.13
C GLY A 162 24.85 18.60 -11.76
N THR A 163 24.51 19.87 -11.94
CA THR A 163 23.29 20.29 -12.62
C THR A 163 23.26 19.81 -14.07
N ALA A 164 24.34 20.00 -14.84
CA ALA A 164 24.44 19.50 -16.22
C ALA A 164 24.33 17.97 -16.30
N ARG A 165 24.99 17.26 -15.39
CA ARG A 165 24.89 15.80 -15.27
C ARG A 165 23.47 15.34 -14.90
N GLY A 166 22.79 16.04 -13.98
CA GLY A 166 21.42 15.76 -13.60
C GLY A 166 20.44 15.93 -14.78
N VAL A 167 20.55 17.01 -15.53
CA VAL A 167 19.77 17.26 -16.76
C VAL A 167 20.03 16.16 -17.79
N LEU A 168 21.28 15.79 -18.01
CA LEU A 168 21.65 14.75 -18.98
C LEU A 168 21.09 13.39 -18.57
N ASN A 169 21.15 13.04 -17.29
CA ASN A 169 20.61 11.78 -16.77
C ASN A 169 19.08 11.73 -16.86
N THR A 170 18.42 12.85 -16.62
CA THR A 170 16.96 12.97 -16.78
C THR A 170 16.55 12.79 -18.24
N LEU A 171 17.26 13.43 -19.18
CA LEU A 171 17.04 13.27 -20.63
C LEU A 171 17.32 11.84 -21.11
N MET A 172 18.24 11.12 -20.45
CA MET A 172 18.56 9.72 -20.76
C MET A 172 17.64 8.72 -20.04
N GLY A 173 16.60 9.16 -19.33
CA GLY A 173 15.64 8.30 -18.63
C GLY A 173 16.20 7.56 -17.40
N LYS A 174 17.35 8.01 -16.85
CA LYS A 174 18.00 7.38 -15.69
C LYS A 174 17.44 7.84 -14.34
N GLY A 175 16.33 8.59 -14.34
CA GLY A 175 15.72 9.17 -13.15
C GLY A 175 16.37 10.49 -12.71
N ALA A 176 15.63 11.31 -11.96
CA ALA A 176 16.15 12.56 -11.40
C ALA A 176 17.20 12.25 -10.33
N GLN A 177 18.46 12.52 -10.60
CA GLN A 177 19.51 12.52 -9.58
C GLN A 177 19.61 13.91 -8.97
N GLY A 178 19.62 13.98 -7.62
CA GLY A 178 19.78 15.23 -6.87
C GLY A 178 21.09 15.94 -7.24
N GLY A 179 20.97 17.12 -7.79
CA GLY A 179 22.11 17.97 -8.15
C GLY A 179 22.00 19.39 -7.56
N SER A 180 21.19 19.57 -6.50
CA SER A 180 21.07 20.87 -5.81
C SER A 180 22.08 20.94 -4.68
N THR A 181 22.82 22.07 -4.63
CA THR A 181 23.77 22.36 -3.55
C THR A 181 23.06 22.66 -2.23
N ILE A 182 23.81 22.61 -1.11
CA ILE A 182 23.32 23.05 0.22
C ILE A 182 22.79 24.49 0.15
N THR A 183 23.51 25.40 -0.54
CA THR A 183 23.08 26.78 -0.74
C THR A 183 21.73 26.87 -1.46
N GLN A 184 21.52 26.08 -2.52
CA GLN A 184 20.24 26.02 -3.22
C GLN A 184 19.11 25.44 -2.36
N GLN A 185 19.41 24.44 -1.53
CA GLN A 185 18.43 23.85 -0.61
C GLN A 185 18.07 24.85 0.52
N TYR A 186 19.06 25.57 1.06
CA TYR A 186 18.83 26.65 2.02
C TYR A 186 17.95 27.76 1.42
N VAL A 187 18.30 28.26 0.23
CA VAL A 187 17.53 29.29 -0.49
C VAL A 187 16.10 28.82 -0.74
N LYS A 188 15.93 27.56 -1.17
CA LYS A 188 14.60 26.97 -1.37
C LYS A 188 13.80 26.94 -0.06
N ASN A 189 14.40 26.50 1.04
CA ASN A 189 13.71 26.32 2.31
C ASN A 189 13.42 27.64 3.04
N TYR A 190 14.22 28.68 2.76
CA TYR A 190 14.22 29.92 3.51
C TYR A 190 13.55 31.09 2.76
N TYR A 191 13.86 31.24 1.46
CA TYR A 191 13.46 32.42 0.68
C TYR A 191 12.34 32.19 -0.33
N LEU A 192 12.01 30.94 -0.68
CA LEU A 192 11.13 30.64 -1.80
C LEU A 192 9.89 29.84 -1.39
N SER A 193 8.78 30.07 -2.12
CA SER A 193 7.61 29.21 -2.04
C SER A 193 7.92 27.81 -2.61
N GLN A 194 7.19 26.80 -2.15
CA GLN A 194 7.38 25.40 -2.57
C GLN A 194 6.91 25.08 -4.00
N GLU A 195 6.46 26.10 -4.75
CA GLU A 195 6.03 25.90 -6.15
C GLU A 195 7.17 25.43 -7.03
N GLN A 196 6.92 24.46 -7.90
CA GLN A 196 7.93 23.86 -8.77
C GLN A 196 7.76 24.34 -10.22
N THR A 197 8.03 25.61 -10.46
CA THR A 197 8.07 26.15 -11.81
C THR A 197 9.51 26.36 -12.29
N VAL A 198 9.73 26.30 -13.60
CA VAL A 198 11.05 26.64 -14.20
C VAL A 198 11.48 28.04 -13.78
N SER A 199 10.54 28.97 -13.72
CA SER A 199 10.77 30.34 -13.25
C SER A 199 11.30 30.38 -11.82
N ARG A 200 10.69 29.62 -10.92
CA ARG A 200 11.17 29.49 -9.53
C ARG A 200 12.57 28.88 -9.47
N LYS A 201 12.85 27.83 -10.26
CA LYS A 201 14.19 27.21 -10.27
C LYS A 201 15.27 28.16 -10.78
N LEU A 202 14.94 29.02 -11.74
CA LEU A 202 15.86 30.08 -12.19
C LEU A 202 16.06 31.15 -11.11
N LYS A 203 15.00 31.55 -10.39
CA LYS A 203 15.12 32.46 -9.23
C LYS A 203 15.97 31.86 -8.13
N GLU A 204 15.75 30.58 -7.80
CA GLU A 204 16.55 29.82 -6.83
C GLU A 204 18.06 29.90 -7.19
N MET A 205 18.40 29.62 -8.44
CA MET A 205 19.80 29.73 -8.92
C MET A 205 20.38 31.13 -8.71
N VAL A 206 19.64 32.17 -9.11
CA VAL A 206 20.10 33.55 -8.98
C VAL A 206 20.27 33.93 -7.51
N ILE A 207 19.29 33.64 -6.67
CA ILE A 207 19.35 33.96 -5.24
C ILE A 207 20.50 33.16 -4.58
N SER A 208 20.71 31.87 -4.95
CA SER A 208 21.81 31.07 -4.40
C SER A 208 23.19 31.66 -4.73
N LEU A 209 23.39 32.22 -5.94
CA LEU A 209 24.62 32.93 -6.30
C LEU A 209 24.81 34.23 -5.50
N LYS A 210 23.71 34.95 -5.22
CA LYS A 210 23.76 36.20 -4.41
C LYS A 210 24.02 35.89 -2.94
N VAL A 211 23.32 34.87 -2.38
CA VAL A 211 23.48 34.39 -0.98
C VAL A 211 24.89 33.93 -0.74
N ASP A 212 25.47 33.12 -1.64
CA ASP A 212 26.83 32.62 -1.52
C ASP A 212 27.90 33.72 -1.52
N ARG A 213 27.59 34.89 -2.15
CA ARG A 213 28.47 36.08 -2.15
C ARG A 213 28.31 36.95 -0.92
N GLN A 214 27.13 36.91 -0.29
CA GLN A 214 26.75 37.79 0.82
C GLN A 214 26.94 37.18 2.19
N MET A 215 26.86 35.86 2.27
CA MET A 215 26.95 35.07 3.52
C MET A 215 28.17 34.17 3.55
N SER A 216 28.71 33.90 4.72
CA SER A 216 29.76 32.91 4.88
C SER A 216 29.20 31.49 4.66
N LYS A 217 30.05 30.55 4.30
CA LYS A 217 29.67 29.15 4.16
C LYS A 217 29.10 28.57 5.46
N ASP A 218 29.64 29.00 6.60
CA ASP A 218 29.17 28.56 7.91
C ASP A 218 27.76 29.11 8.21
N ASP A 219 27.45 30.37 7.83
CA ASP A 219 26.10 30.94 7.98
C ASP A 219 25.09 30.23 7.08
N ILE A 220 25.48 29.89 5.83
CA ILE A 220 24.65 29.14 4.91
C ILE A 220 24.38 27.73 5.46
N LEU A 221 25.38 27.04 5.97
CA LEU A 221 25.24 25.73 6.60
C LEU A 221 24.36 25.79 7.85
N ALA A 222 24.57 26.81 8.70
CA ALA A 222 23.73 27.07 9.88
C ALA A 222 22.26 27.26 9.46
N GLY A 223 22.03 28.11 8.45
CA GLY A 223 20.71 28.33 7.89
C GLY A 223 20.08 27.03 7.38
N TYR A 224 20.83 26.25 6.62
CA TYR A 224 20.36 24.98 6.05
C TYR A 224 19.94 23.98 7.15
N ILE A 225 20.80 23.69 8.13
CA ILE A 225 20.51 22.68 9.15
C ILE A 225 19.44 23.14 10.15
N ASN A 226 19.27 24.44 10.36
CA ASN A 226 18.25 25.02 11.24
C ASN A 226 16.87 25.20 10.56
N THR A 227 16.79 25.13 9.22
CA THR A 227 15.53 25.33 8.48
C THR A 227 15.00 24.05 7.85
N SER A 228 15.83 23.01 7.77
CA SER A 228 15.44 21.74 7.17
C SER A 228 14.43 20.99 8.05
N TYR A 229 13.52 20.24 7.39
CA TYR A 229 12.57 19.36 8.03
C TYR A 229 13.15 17.95 8.16
N TYR A 230 13.13 17.40 9.38
CA TYR A 230 13.72 16.10 9.71
C TYR A 230 12.69 14.99 9.94
N GLY A 231 11.41 15.27 9.76
CA GLY A 231 10.34 14.36 10.19
C GLY A 231 9.88 14.63 11.63
N ARG A 232 8.84 13.94 12.09
CA ARG A 232 8.28 14.05 13.45
C ARG A 232 7.92 15.48 13.86
N GLY A 233 7.55 16.35 12.91
CA GLY A 233 7.29 17.77 13.18
C GLY A 233 8.54 18.58 13.56
N ALA A 234 9.76 18.03 13.43
CA ALA A 234 11.00 18.67 13.82
C ALA A 234 11.61 19.49 12.68
N TYR A 235 11.64 20.79 12.87
CA TYR A 235 12.37 21.74 12.01
C TYR A 235 13.64 22.22 12.70
N GLY A 236 14.76 22.04 12.03
CA GLY A 236 16.07 22.36 12.58
C GLY A 236 16.68 21.23 13.40
N ILE A 237 18.01 21.28 13.48
CA ILE A 237 18.82 20.20 14.08
C ILE A 237 18.55 20.02 15.59
N GLN A 238 18.27 21.10 16.33
CA GLN A 238 17.98 21.01 17.77
C GLN A 238 16.67 20.25 18.00
N ALA A 239 15.61 20.66 17.30
CA ALA A 239 14.32 19.97 17.36
C ALA A 239 14.44 18.50 16.92
N ALA A 240 15.20 18.22 15.85
CA ALA A 240 15.47 16.88 15.39
C ALA A 240 16.24 16.05 16.43
N SER A 241 17.30 16.62 17.05
CA SER A 241 18.06 15.96 18.11
C SER A 241 17.16 15.59 19.29
N GLN A 242 16.28 16.50 19.71
CA GLN A 242 15.31 16.24 20.76
C GLN A 242 14.27 15.18 20.35
N ALA A 243 13.74 15.26 19.12
CA ALA A 243 12.72 14.33 18.61
C ALA A 243 13.24 12.89 18.49
N TYR A 244 14.48 12.73 18.01
CA TYR A 244 15.06 11.43 17.70
C TYR A 244 15.92 10.85 18.82
N TYR A 245 16.63 11.68 19.61
CA TYR A 245 17.61 11.21 20.58
C TYR A 245 17.41 11.75 22.01
N ARG A 246 16.43 12.64 22.26
CA ARG A 246 16.12 13.24 23.57
C ARG A 246 17.31 13.98 24.18
N LYS A 247 18.11 14.66 23.37
CA LYS A 247 19.27 15.43 23.80
C LYS A 247 19.50 16.65 22.90
N ASP A 248 20.30 17.58 23.39
CA ASP A 248 20.65 18.78 22.65
C ASP A 248 21.56 18.45 21.46
N ALA A 249 21.52 19.28 20.41
CA ALA A 249 22.31 19.11 19.21
C ALA A 249 23.82 19.07 19.49
N GLU A 250 24.30 19.80 20.50
CA GLU A 250 25.70 19.80 20.94
C GLU A 250 26.21 18.43 21.44
N LYS A 251 25.31 17.53 21.84
CA LYS A 251 25.60 16.20 22.36
C LYS A 251 25.41 15.09 21.31
N LEU A 252 25.18 15.44 20.04
CA LEU A 252 25.07 14.47 18.97
C LEU A 252 26.42 13.82 18.70
N SER A 253 26.42 12.50 18.49
CA SER A 253 27.57 11.79 17.94
C SER A 253 27.57 11.86 16.41
N VAL A 254 28.72 11.59 15.79
CA VAL A 254 28.83 11.51 14.31
C VAL A 254 27.82 10.54 13.72
N ALA A 255 27.65 9.35 14.31
CA ALA A 255 26.68 8.37 13.84
C ALA A 255 25.24 8.90 13.86
N GLN A 256 24.88 9.66 14.90
CA GLN A 256 23.56 10.27 15.03
C GLN A 256 23.38 11.44 14.08
N GLY A 257 24.41 12.27 13.89
CA GLY A 257 24.42 13.32 12.87
C GLY A 257 24.24 12.75 11.46
N ALA A 258 24.95 11.66 11.14
CA ALA A 258 24.82 10.98 9.86
C ALA A 258 23.40 10.42 9.62
N TYR A 259 22.72 9.94 10.66
CA TYR A 259 21.33 9.53 10.54
C TYR A 259 20.39 10.73 10.29
N LEU A 260 20.55 11.81 11.05
CA LEU A 260 19.75 13.02 10.83
C LEU A 260 20.00 13.61 9.43
N ALA A 261 21.23 13.60 8.94
CA ALA A 261 21.56 14.01 7.58
C ALA A 261 20.93 13.08 6.52
N ALA A 262 20.90 11.76 6.78
CA ALA A 262 20.26 10.79 5.89
C ALA A 262 18.73 11.00 5.80
N LEU A 263 18.07 11.39 6.88
CA LEU A 263 16.64 11.68 6.92
C LEU A 263 16.21 12.76 5.93
N LEU A 264 17.05 13.76 5.67
CA LEU A 264 16.69 14.92 4.83
C LEU A 264 16.30 14.53 3.41
N GLN A 265 16.72 13.38 2.93
CA GLN A 265 16.34 12.87 1.62
C GLN A 265 14.86 12.47 1.53
N ALA A 266 14.32 11.86 2.59
CA ALA A 266 12.95 11.38 2.66
C ALA A 266 12.51 11.21 4.13
N PRO A 267 12.24 12.29 4.87
CA PRO A 267 12.07 12.26 6.32
C PRO A 267 11.02 11.27 6.80
N SER A 268 9.84 11.25 6.17
CA SER A 268 8.72 10.38 6.57
C SER A 268 8.97 8.90 6.26
N GLN A 269 9.71 8.62 5.16
CA GLN A 269 10.00 7.23 4.75
C GLN A 269 11.19 6.63 5.49
N TYR A 270 12.08 7.49 6.02
CA TYR A 270 13.35 7.13 6.64
C TYR A 270 13.30 7.16 8.16
N ASP A 271 12.19 7.60 8.76
CA ASP A 271 12.00 7.49 10.20
C ASP A 271 11.95 6.01 10.62
N TRP A 272 12.94 5.57 11.40
CA TRP A 272 13.16 4.18 11.76
C TRP A 272 11.93 3.46 12.31
N HIS A 273 11.11 4.15 13.10
CA HIS A 273 9.92 3.58 13.73
C HIS A 273 8.68 3.58 12.82
N ALA A 274 8.64 4.46 11.83
CA ALA A 274 7.53 4.55 10.86
C ALA A 274 7.86 3.86 9.53
N ALA A 275 9.15 3.60 9.26
CA ALA A 275 9.63 3.07 8.00
C ALA A 275 9.27 1.59 7.81
N SER A 276 8.84 1.24 6.59
CA SER A 276 8.79 -0.15 6.14
C SER A 276 10.19 -0.78 6.10
N ASP A 277 10.29 -2.10 5.98
CA ASP A 277 11.59 -2.79 5.83
C ASP A 277 12.41 -2.24 4.66
N THR A 278 11.76 -1.86 3.56
CA THR A 278 12.40 -1.18 2.44
C THR A 278 12.93 0.19 2.86
N GLY A 279 12.16 0.97 3.60
CA GLY A 279 12.57 2.28 4.15
C GLY A 279 13.77 2.14 5.10
N LYS A 280 13.73 1.17 6.03
CA LYS A 280 14.84 0.87 6.94
C LYS A 280 16.11 0.50 6.21
N ARG A 281 16.01 -0.31 5.16
CA ARG A 281 17.16 -0.66 4.30
C ARG A 281 17.69 0.57 3.57
N LEU A 282 16.83 1.41 3.01
CA LEU A 282 17.23 2.61 2.28
C LEU A 282 17.92 3.63 3.17
N VAL A 283 17.37 3.91 4.36
CA VAL A 283 18.02 4.84 5.30
C VAL A 283 19.34 4.29 5.84
N THR A 284 19.44 2.99 6.07
CA THR A 284 20.71 2.36 6.46
C THR A 284 21.77 2.51 5.36
N ASN A 285 21.39 2.31 4.10
CA ASN A 285 22.30 2.53 2.97
C ASN A 285 22.72 3.99 2.86
N ARG A 286 21.78 4.93 3.06
CA ARG A 286 22.09 6.37 3.04
C ARG A 286 22.99 6.77 4.19
N TRP A 287 22.76 6.23 5.39
CA TRP A 287 23.60 6.44 6.56
C TRP A 287 25.06 5.96 6.32
N ASN A 288 25.23 4.76 5.77
CA ASN A 288 26.54 4.25 5.37
C ASN A 288 27.20 5.17 4.32
N TYR A 289 26.45 5.59 3.31
CA TYR A 289 26.93 6.52 2.27
C TYR A 289 27.48 7.82 2.89
N VAL A 290 26.80 8.40 3.88
CA VAL A 290 27.26 9.61 4.57
C VAL A 290 28.57 9.36 5.27
N LEU A 291 28.68 8.28 6.04
CA LEU A 291 29.90 7.95 6.78
C LEU A 291 31.08 7.60 5.86
N ASP A 292 30.80 6.88 4.77
CA ASP A 292 31.83 6.53 3.79
C ASP A 292 32.36 7.78 3.06
N ASN A 293 31.49 8.73 2.72
CA ASN A 293 31.88 10.04 2.20
C ASN A 293 32.74 10.83 3.19
N MET A 294 32.43 10.79 4.48
CA MET A 294 33.25 11.45 5.50
C MET A 294 34.66 10.85 5.58
N VAL A 295 34.81 9.55 5.37
CA VAL A 295 36.12 8.89 5.30
C VAL A 295 36.86 9.29 4.02
N GLU A 296 36.15 9.37 2.87
CA GLU A 296 36.73 9.79 1.60
C GLU A 296 37.30 11.21 1.68
N GLU A 297 36.55 12.11 2.34
CA GLU A 297 36.98 13.52 2.53
C GLU A 297 37.96 13.72 3.70
N GLY A 298 38.34 12.65 4.39
CA GLY A 298 39.25 12.74 5.55
C GLY A 298 38.65 13.40 6.80
N TRP A 299 37.31 13.44 6.88
CA TRP A 299 36.56 14.01 8.02
C TRP A 299 36.24 12.99 9.10
N LEU A 300 36.43 11.71 8.81
CA LEU A 300 36.26 10.58 9.74
C LEU A 300 37.39 9.57 9.49
N ASP A 301 38.07 9.18 10.55
CA ASP A 301 39.09 8.16 10.47
C ASP A 301 38.51 6.78 10.11
N ARG A 302 39.23 6.01 9.27
CA ARG A 302 38.79 4.65 8.89
C ARG A 302 38.61 3.74 10.11
N SER A 303 39.45 3.86 11.12
CA SER A 303 39.33 3.07 12.35
C SER A 303 38.07 3.40 13.13
N GLU A 304 37.66 4.66 13.18
CA GLU A 304 36.40 5.09 13.81
C GLU A 304 35.21 4.63 12.96
N ARG A 305 35.28 4.73 11.62
CA ARG A 305 34.25 4.23 10.72
C ARG A 305 33.95 2.73 10.92
N GLN A 306 35.00 1.92 11.10
CA GLN A 306 34.89 0.47 11.32
C GLN A 306 34.13 0.13 12.61
N LYS A 307 34.13 0.99 13.61
CA LYS A 307 33.38 0.82 14.85
C LYS A 307 31.89 1.10 14.66
N LEU A 308 31.51 1.85 13.63
CA LEU A 308 30.12 2.24 13.33
C LEU A 308 29.46 1.19 12.43
N THR A 309 29.16 0.03 12.99
CA THR A 309 28.59 -1.12 12.25
C THR A 309 27.08 -1.09 12.15
N LYS A 310 26.39 -0.40 13.06
CA LYS A 310 24.93 -0.32 13.12
C LYS A 310 24.48 1.13 13.21
N LEU A 311 23.39 1.42 12.49
CA LEU A 311 22.69 2.69 12.58
C LEU A 311 22.28 2.92 14.04
N PRO A 312 22.55 4.13 14.63
CA PRO A 312 22.14 4.43 15.99
C PRO A 312 20.62 4.55 16.07
N GLU A 313 19.98 3.55 16.67
CA GLU A 313 18.53 3.47 16.75
C GLU A 313 17.96 4.70 17.44
N PRO A 314 17.07 5.47 16.79
CA PRO A 314 16.44 6.62 17.41
C PRO A 314 15.44 6.18 18.48
N LYS A 315 15.14 7.08 19.39
CA LYS A 315 14.07 6.87 20.38
C LYS A 315 12.72 6.86 19.70
N GLU A 316 11.78 6.14 20.31
CA GLU A 316 10.38 6.19 19.86
C GLU A 316 9.86 7.64 19.82
N PRO A 317 9.00 7.99 18.85
CA PRO A 317 8.40 9.32 18.79
C PRO A 317 7.71 9.67 20.12
N LYS A 318 7.81 10.92 20.55
CA LYS A 318 6.95 11.43 21.65
C LYS A 318 5.59 11.79 21.07
N PRO A 319 4.52 11.60 21.86
CA PRO A 319 3.21 12.12 21.51
C PRO A 319 3.29 13.63 21.21
N THR A 320 2.93 14.01 19.98
CA THR A 320 2.67 15.41 19.64
C THR A 320 1.27 15.74 20.14
N ALA A 321 1.12 16.76 20.97
CA ALA A 321 -0.20 17.16 21.46
C ALA A 321 -1.18 17.34 20.28
N GLY A 322 -2.34 16.71 20.36
CA GLY A 322 -3.39 16.80 19.35
C GLY A 322 -3.44 15.66 18.33
N LEU A 323 -2.49 14.71 18.34
CA LEU A 323 -2.50 13.53 17.47
C LEU A 323 -2.81 12.23 18.21
N GLU A 324 -3.19 12.31 19.48
CA GLU A 324 -3.50 11.13 20.30
C GLU A 324 -4.73 10.38 19.80
N GLY A 325 -4.78 9.09 20.08
CA GLY A 325 -5.92 8.22 19.75
C GLY A 325 -6.13 8.10 18.24
N GLN A 326 -7.36 8.33 17.79
CA GLN A 326 -7.72 8.20 16.37
C GLN A 326 -7.31 9.40 15.51
N LYS A 327 -7.04 10.56 16.12
CA LYS A 327 -6.73 11.78 15.38
C LYS A 327 -5.51 11.62 14.47
N GLY A 328 -4.45 10.97 14.97
CA GLY A 328 -3.25 10.72 14.19
C GLY A 328 -3.50 9.87 12.94
N TYR A 329 -4.35 8.84 13.03
CA TYR A 329 -4.71 8.00 11.87
C TYR A 329 -5.54 8.75 10.83
N LEU A 330 -6.50 9.57 11.29
CA LEU A 330 -7.31 10.41 10.41
C LEU A 330 -6.45 11.42 9.64
N ILE A 331 -5.53 12.07 10.34
CA ILE A 331 -4.61 13.04 9.77
C ILE A 331 -3.63 12.38 8.81
N ALA A 332 -3.08 11.22 9.16
CA ALA A 332 -2.16 10.48 8.30
C ALA A 332 -2.82 10.08 6.96
N LEU A 333 -4.07 9.61 7.00
CA LEU A 333 -4.82 9.30 5.77
C LEU A 333 -5.13 10.56 4.96
N ALA A 334 -5.55 11.64 5.63
CA ALA A 334 -5.85 12.92 4.97
C ALA A 334 -4.62 13.50 4.27
N ASN A 335 -3.47 13.50 4.94
CA ASN A 335 -2.22 13.97 4.36
C ASN A 335 -1.82 13.13 3.14
N ARG A 336 -1.91 11.79 3.25
CA ARG A 336 -1.59 10.91 2.12
C ARG A 336 -2.48 11.19 0.90
N GLN A 337 -3.79 11.33 1.09
CA GLN A 337 -4.70 11.67 -0.02
C GLN A 337 -4.43 13.07 -0.58
N LEU A 338 -4.10 14.05 0.25
CA LEU A 338 -3.70 15.39 -0.21
C LEU A 338 -2.38 15.34 -1.00
N GLU A 339 -1.40 14.56 -0.54
CA GLU A 339 -0.14 14.33 -1.25
C GLU A 339 -0.39 13.69 -2.62
N ASP A 340 -1.26 12.68 -2.70
CA ASP A 340 -1.65 12.03 -3.96
C ASP A 340 -2.28 13.04 -4.93
N GLN A 341 -3.16 13.92 -4.44
CA GLN A 341 -3.76 14.97 -5.27
C GLN A 341 -2.73 16.01 -5.74
N LEU A 342 -1.82 16.42 -4.87
CA LEU A 342 -0.74 17.32 -5.24
C LEU A 342 0.18 16.71 -6.31
N MET A 343 0.49 15.42 -6.19
CA MET A 343 1.27 14.70 -7.19
C MET A 343 0.57 14.65 -8.54
N GLN A 344 -0.72 14.32 -8.55
CA GLN A 344 -1.50 14.22 -9.78
C GLN A 344 -1.70 15.58 -10.47
N GLN A 345 -2.06 16.61 -9.71
CA GLN A 345 -2.40 17.93 -10.26
C GLN A 345 -1.18 18.76 -10.63
N GLN A 346 -0.05 18.58 -9.94
CA GLN A 346 1.14 19.38 -10.12
C GLN A 346 2.32 18.63 -10.76
N GLY A 347 2.20 17.33 -10.97
CA GLY A 347 3.28 16.50 -11.53
C GLY A 347 4.53 16.42 -10.65
N ILE A 348 4.38 16.60 -9.33
CA ILE A 348 5.48 16.59 -8.36
C ILE A 348 5.72 15.19 -7.80
N THR A 349 6.92 14.96 -7.26
CA THR A 349 7.25 13.69 -6.61
C THR A 349 6.58 13.56 -5.24
N ARG A 350 6.47 12.34 -4.72
CA ARG A 350 5.96 12.06 -3.38
C ARG A 350 6.66 12.90 -2.31
N SER A 351 7.99 12.92 -2.29
CA SER A 351 8.76 13.69 -1.32
C SER A 351 8.48 15.20 -1.38
N GLN A 352 8.15 15.70 -2.58
CA GLN A 352 7.80 17.12 -2.76
C GLN A 352 6.37 17.40 -2.29
N ALA A 353 5.46 16.46 -2.48
CA ALA A 353 4.09 16.56 -1.99
C ALA A 353 4.07 16.50 -0.45
N GLU A 354 4.80 15.57 0.17
CA GLU A 354 5.00 15.50 1.61
C GLU A 354 5.52 16.83 2.17
N ALA A 355 6.57 17.39 1.54
CA ALA A 355 7.11 18.70 1.96
C ALA A 355 6.07 19.82 1.82
N ALA A 356 5.26 19.82 0.77
CA ALA A 356 4.24 20.84 0.56
C ALA A 356 3.10 20.75 1.61
N VAL A 357 2.73 19.57 2.05
CA VAL A 357 1.73 19.38 3.12
C VAL A 357 2.31 19.78 4.47
N VAL A 358 3.57 19.44 4.73
CA VAL A 358 4.27 19.75 5.96
C VAL A 358 4.60 21.25 6.07
N ASP A 359 4.73 21.97 4.96
CA ASP A 359 5.12 23.40 4.94
C ASP A 359 4.09 24.36 5.57
N GLN A 360 3.00 23.81 6.09
CA GLN A 360 2.03 24.41 7.00
C GLN A 360 1.12 25.51 6.39
N GLY A 361 0.04 25.81 7.12
CA GLY A 361 -0.96 26.80 6.72
C GLY A 361 -2.13 26.18 5.96
N TRP A 362 -2.21 24.85 5.89
CA TRP A 362 -3.37 24.19 5.33
C TRP A 362 -4.56 24.22 6.28
N THR A 363 -5.72 24.49 5.75
CA THR A 363 -7.00 24.17 6.38
C THR A 363 -7.60 22.97 5.66
N ILE A 364 -7.55 21.80 6.31
CA ILE A 364 -7.98 20.53 5.75
C ILE A 364 -9.26 20.12 6.43
N THR A 365 -10.37 20.10 5.70
CA THR A 365 -11.67 19.64 6.19
C THR A 365 -11.88 18.21 5.72
N LEU A 366 -12.17 17.32 6.66
CA LEU A 366 -12.40 15.91 6.41
C LEU A 366 -13.88 15.64 6.20
N ASN A 367 -14.20 14.54 5.52
CA ASN A 367 -15.57 14.02 5.42
C ASN A 367 -16.07 13.37 6.73
N VAL A 368 -15.16 13.20 7.70
CA VAL A 368 -15.43 12.49 8.96
C VAL A 368 -16.53 13.18 9.75
N ASP A 369 -17.60 12.45 10.08
CA ASP A 369 -18.66 12.87 10.99
C ASP A 369 -18.23 12.61 12.43
N LYS A 370 -18.24 13.66 13.25
CA LYS A 370 -17.77 13.59 14.64
C LYS A 370 -18.57 12.61 15.49
N LYS A 371 -19.88 12.48 15.25
CA LYS A 371 -20.75 11.58 16.02
C LYS A 371 -20.55 10.13 15.59
N LYS A 372 -20.46 9.88 14.26
CA LYS A 372 -20.20 8.55 13.72
C LYS A 372 -18.81 8.08 14.14
N GLN A 373 -17.79 8.94 14.11
CA GLN A 373 -16.45 8.66 14.62
C GLN A 373 -16.45 8.21 16.08
N ALA A 374 -17.09 8.99 16.96
CA ALA A 374 -17.20 8.65 18.37
C ALA A 374 -17.98 7.35 18.61
N ALA A 375 -19.01 7.09 17.79
CA ALA A 375 -19.79 5.86 17.86
C ALA A 375 -18.96 4.63 17.47
N LEU A 376 -18.11 4.73 16.43
CA LEU A 376 -17.22 3.66 16.00
C LEU A 376 -16.18 3.35 17.08
N GLU A 377 -15.52 4.36 17.63
CA GLU A 377 -14.57 4.21 18.74
C GLU A 377 -15.22 3.53 19.96
N LYS A 378 -16.44 3.95 20.31
CA LYS A 378 -17.21 3.35 21.39
C LYS A 378 -17.56 1.88 21.11
N ALA A 379 -17.91 1.55 19.87
CA ALA A 379 -18.24 0.18 19.48
C ALA A 379 -17.00 -0.73 19.59
N VAL A 380 -15.85 -0.31 19.06
CA VAL A 380 -14.59 -1.07 19.18
C VAL A 380 -14.22 -1.25 20.66
N LYS A 381 -14.32 -0.19 21.46
CA LYS A 381 -14.05 -0.27 22.89
C LYS A 381 -14.95 -1.27 23.59
N ALA A 382 -16.25 -1.20 23.34
CA ALA A 382 -17.24 -2.04 24.02
C ALA A 382 -17.15 -3.51 23.60
N GLN A 383 -16.91 -3.77 22.30
CA GLN A 383 -16.96 -5.13 21.77
C GLN A 383 -15.61 -5.84 21.75
N LEU A 384 -14.49 -5.12 21.77
CA LEU A 384 -13.16 -5.68 21.67
C LEU A 384 -12.24 -5.26 22.81
N THR A 385 -11.79 -3.98 22.86
CA THR A 385 -10.66 -3.60 23.71
C THR A 385 -10.94 -3.76 25.20
N SER A 386 -12.19 -3.62 25.65
CA SER A 386 -12.61 -3.90 27.04
C SER A 386 -12.66 -5.39 27.40
N LYS A 387 -12.68 -6.28 26.41
CA LYS A 387 -12.71 -7.73 26.60
C LYS A 387 -11.33 -8.38 26.51
N LEU A 388 -10.34 -7.66 26.00
CA LEU A 388 -8.95 -8.10 25.92
C LEU A 388 -8.26 -7.89 27.28
N ASP A 389 -7.65 -8.94 27.80
CA ASP A 389 -6.86 -8.90 29.04
C ASP A 389 -5.40 -9.30 28.75
N LYS A 390 -4.60 -8.31 28.37
CA LYS A 390 -3.18 -8.45 28.00
C LYS A 390 -2.31 -9.05 29.13
N LYS A 391 -2.79 -9.03 30.38
CA LYS A 391 -2.07 -9.60 31.53
C LYS A 391 -2.39 -11.07 31.72
N LYS A 392 -3.65 -11.46 31.52
CA LYS A 392 -4.12 -12.84 31.65
C LYS A 392 -3.78 -13.67 30.42
N ARG A 393 -3.95 -13.11 29.23
CA ARG A 393 -3.77 -13.80 27.96
C ARG A 393 -2.75 -13.03 27.10
N LYS A 394 -1.57 -13.59 26.92
CA LYS A 394 -0.50 -12.94 26.12
C LYS A 394 -0.94 -12.64 24.68
N VAL A 395 -1.78 -13.49 24.08
CA VAL A 395 -2.30 -13.30 22.73
C VAL A 395 -3.16 -12.02 22.61
N ASP A 396 -3.81 -11.60 23.69
CA ASP A 396 -4.62 -10.37 23.70
C ASP A 396 -3.79 -9.10 23.46
N ALA A 397 -2.48 -9.16 23.73
CA ALA A 397 -1.57 -8.04 23.44
C ALA A 397 -1.28 -7.90 21.93
N ASN A 398 -1.51 -8.97 21.17
CA ASN A 398 -1.21 -9.06 19.74
C ASN A 398 -2.43 -8.78 18.87
N VAL A 399 -3.62 -8.54 19.46
CA VAL A 399 -4.83 -8.27 18.68
C VAL A 399 -4.89 -6.79 18.33
N GLN A 400 -4.93 -6.51 17.03
CA GLN A 400 -5.13 -5.19 16.45
C GLN A 400 -6.51 -5.11 15.79
N ALA A 401 -7.06 -3.90 15.67
CA ALA A 401 -8.32 -3.66 14.98
C ALA A 401 -8.20 -2.49 14.02
N GLY A 402 -8.82 -2.61 12.84
CA GLY A 402 -9.03 -1.56 11.88
C GLY A 402 -10.48 -1.53 11.43
N ALA A 403 -11.05 -0.33 11.24
CA ALA A 403 -12.38 -0.20 10.67
C ALA A 403 -12.51 1.07 9.85
N VAL A 404 -13.31 1.01 8.78
CA VAL A 404 -13.63 2.17 7.93
C VAL A 404 -15.10 2.14 7.59
N SER A 405 -15.74 3.30 7.69
CA SER A 405 -17.12 3.51 7.34
C SER A 405 -17.26 4.51 6.20
N VAL A 406 -17.96 4.12 5.13
CA VAL A 406 -18.09 4.84 3.85
C VAL A 406 -19.56 5.00 3.51
N ASP A 407 -19.94 6.20 3.13
CA ASP A 407 -21.23 6.52 2.53
C ASP A 407 -21.18 6.07 1.05
N PRO A 408 -22.02 5.12 0.61
CA PRO A 408 -21.94 4.53 -0.72
C PRO A 408 -22.34 5.49 -1.84
N GLU A 409 -23.25 6.43 -1.58
CA GLU A 409 -23.72 7.39 -2.60
C GLU A 409 -22.70 8.49 -2.88
N THR A 410 -21.87 8.84 -1.89
CA THR A 410 -20.94 9.96 -1.99
C THR A 410 -19.48 9.55 -1.90
N GLY A 411 -19.18 8.31 -1.57
CA GLY A 411 -17.82 7.80 -1.37
C GLY A 411 -17.07 8.42 -0.16
N LYS A 412 -17.78 9.13 0.72
CA LYS A 412 -17.15 9.80 1.87
C LYS A 412 -16.78 8.81 2.96
N VAL A 413 -15.53 8.87 3.42
CA VAL A 413 -15.11 8.21 4.66
C VAL A 413 -15.65 9.03 5.84
N VAL A 414 -16.70 8.52 6.49
CA VAL A 414 -17.40 9.22 7.58
C VAL A 414 -16.88 8.86 8.97
N ALA A 415 -16.20 7.70 9.10
CA ALA A 415 -15.53 7.28 10.33
C ALA A 415 -14.39 6.31 10.01
N LEU A 416 -13.34 6.31 10.85
CA LEU A 416 -12.20 5.43 10.73
C LEU A 416 -11.62 5.08 12.11
N TYR A 417 -11.24 3.81 12.29
CA TYR A 417 -10.50 3.34 13.45
C TYR A 417 -9.20 2.67 13.00
N GLY A 418 -8.07 3.29 13.32
CA GLY A 418 -6.75 2.83 12.85
C GLY A 418 -5.99 1.95 13.85
N GLY A 419 -6.41 1.90 15.10
CA GLY A 419 -5.75 1.19 16.19
C GLY A 419 -6.12 1.75 17.56
N GLU A 420 -5.54 1.21 18.65
CA GLU A 420 -5.86 1.67 20.00
C GLU A 420 -5.41 3.12 20.23
N ASP A 421 -4.22 3.47 19.78
CA ASP A 421 -3.65 4.80 19.89
C ASP A 421 -2.52 4.97 18.86
N TYR A 422 -2.52 6.10 18.14
CA TYR A 422 -1.55 6.38 17.08
C TYR A 422 -0.10 6.31 17.54
N PHE A 423 0.20 6.76 18.76
CA PHE A 423 1.56 6.75 19.30
C PHE A 423 2.00 5.40 19.85
N LYS A 424 1.07 4.48 20.06
CA LYS A 424 1.37 3.09 20.42
C LYS A 424 1.58 2.21 19.21
N HIS A 425 0.93 2.55 18.09
CA HIS A 425 0.96 1.78 16.85
C HIS A 425 0.76 2.71 15.65
N TYR A 426 1.85 3.15 15.02
CA TYR A 426 1.81 4.11 13.90
C TYR A 426 1.18 3.56 12.63
N THR A 427 1.27 2.24 12.40
CA THR A 427 0.65 1.60 11.25
C THR A 427 -0.86 1.58 11.43
N SER A 428 -1.57 2.28 10.54
CA SER A 428 -3.02 2.28 10.56
C SER A 428 -3.58 0.94 10.11
N ASN A 429 -4.25 0.23 11.01
CA ASN A 429 -4.95 -1.00 10.68
C ASN A 429 -6.15 -0.78 9.74
N ALA A 430 -6.62 0.46 9.60
CA ALA A 430 -7.67 0.81 8.64
C ALA A 430 -7.18 0.85 7.18
N THR A 431 -5.87 1.04 6.96
CA THR A 431 -5.29 1.25 5.62
C THR A 431 -4.16 0.29 5.26
N ARG A 432 -3.72 -0.56 6.18
CA ARG A 432 -2.68 -1.57 5.93
C ARG A 432 -3.19 -2.66 4.97
N PRO A 433 -2.45 -2.98 3.90
CA PRO A 433 -2.91 -3.94 2.89
C PRO A 433 -2.26 -5.33 3.02
N ASP A 434 -1.59 -5.63 4.13
CA ASP A 434 -0.74 -6.82 4.26
C ASP A 434 -1.45 -8.04 4.89
N TYR A 435 -2.75 -7.93 5.21
CA TYR A 435 -3.55 -9.04 5.71
C TYR A 435 -4.58 -9.50 4.69
N GLN A 436 -4.81 -10.81 4.66
CA GLN A 436 -5.78 -11.45 3.79
C GLN A 436 -7.21 -11.11 4.20
N PRO A 437 -8.06 -10.61 3.28
CA PRO A 437 -9.49 -10.38 3.53
C PRO A 437 -10.27 -11.69 3.63
N ALA A 438 -9.67 -12.80 3.26
CA ALA A 438 -10.25 -14.14 3.32
C ALA A 438 -11.61 -14.20 2.60
N SER A 439 -12.59 -14.91 3.17
CA SER A 439 -13.90 -15.10 2.55
C SER A 439 -14.71 -13.82 2.29
N THR A 440 -14.26 -12.63 2.72
CA THR A 440 -14.89 -11.38 2.26
C THR A 440 -14.61 -11.08 0.78
N PHE A 441 -13.74 -11.85 0.14
CA PHE A 441 -13.50 -11.82 -1.30
C PHE A 441 -14.57 -12.58 -2.11
N LYS A 442 -15.29 -13.54 -1.53
CA LYS A 442 -16.26 -14.39 -2.25
C LYS A 442 -17.38 -13.62 -2.98
N PRO A 443 -17.91 -12.51 -2.47
CA PRO A 443 -18.85 -11.68 -3.22
C PRO A 443 -18.30 -11.15 -4.54
N VAL A 444 -16.98 -10.91 -4.63
CA VAL A 444 -16.32 -10.47 -5.87
C VAL A 444 -16.34 -11.58 -6.92
N ILE A 445 -16.21 -12.85 -6.51
CA ILE A 445 -16.29 -14.01 -7.40
C ILE A 445 -17.70 -14.12 -7.97
N LEU A 446 -18.73 -13.96 -7.13
CA LEU A 446 -20.11 -13.98 -7.60
C LEU A 446 -20.41 -12.79 -8.52
N ALA A 447 -19.90 -11.60 -8.18
CA ALA A 447 -20.03 -10.42 -9.04
C ALA A 447 -19.39 -10.67 -10.42
N ALA A 448 -18.21 -11.28 -10.47
CA ALA A 448 -17.56 -11.64 -11.72
C ALA A 448 -18.36 -12.70 -12.50
N ALA A 449 -18.90 -13.70 -11.82
CA ALA A 449 -19.73 -14.72 -12.46
C ALA A 449 -20.98 -14.14 -13.14
N LEU A 450 -21.61 -13.16 -12.50
CA LEU A 450 -22.81 -12.50 -13.01
C LEU A 450 -22.47 -11.52 -14.13
N GLU A 451 -21.44 -10.71 -13.93
CA GLU A 451 -21.02 -9.69 -14.93
C GLU A 451 -20.57 -10.31 -16.23
N GLU A 452 -19.77 -11.39 -16.16
CA GLU A 452 -19.25 -12.09 -17.34
C GLU A 452 -20.24 -13.14 -17.89
N SER A 453 -21.47 -13.23 -17.31
CA SER A 453 -22.47 -14.24 -17.68
C SER A 453 -21.89 -15.66 -17.70
N ALA A 454 -21.08 -15.98 -16.70
CA ALA A 454 -20.36 -17.24 -16.64
C ALA A 454 -21.28 -18.44 -16.43
N GLU A 455 -20.86 -19.59 -16.94
CA GLU A 455 -21.57 -20.86 -16.85
C GLU A 455 -20.78 -21.87 -16.01
N THR A 456 -21.49 -22.76 -15.34
CA THR A 456 -20.89 -23.95 -14.73
C THR A 456 -20.32 -24.86 -15.80
N GLN A 457 -19.50 -25.85 -15.43
CA GLN A 457 -19.00 -26.87 -16.35
C GLN A 457 -20.08 -27.65 -17.10
N SER A 458 -21.30 -27.68 -16.55
CA SER A 458 -22.46 -28.30 -17.22
C SER A 458 -23.23 -27.34 -18.13
N GLY A 459 -22.71 -26.12 -18.39
CA GLY A 459 -23.33 -25.13 -19.26
C GLY A 459 -24.59 -24.49 -18.66
N LYS A 460 -24.66 -24.40 -17.33
CA LYS A 460 -25.75 -23.70 -16.62
C LYS A 460 -25.26 -22.30 -16.22
N PRO A 461 -26.01 -21.24 -16.50
CA PRO A 461 -25.69 -19.90 -16.02
C PRO A 461 -25.52 -19.89 -14.50
N ILE A 462 -24.51 -19.17 -14.02
CA ILE A 462 -24.22 -19.02 -12.59
C ILE A 462 -25.11 -17.94 -12.02
N GLY A 463 -25.88 -18.28 -10.98
CA GLY A 463 -26.73 -17.38 -10.23
C GLY A 463 -26.99 -17.89 -8.83
N ALA A 464 -27.80 -17.16 -8.04
CA ALA A 464 -28.04 -17.47 -6.63
C ALA A 464 -28.58 -18.92 -6.41
N ASN A 465 -29.35 -19.45 -7.35
CA ASN A 465 -29.99 -20.77 -7.26
C ASN A 465 -29.16 -21.89 -7.93
N THR A 466 -28.04 -21.59 -8.54
CA THR A 466 -27.17 -22.58 -9.18
C THR A 466 -26.58 -23.52 -8.13
N VAL A 467 -26.65 -24.83 -8.40
CA VAL A 467 -26.22 -25.87 -7.46
C VAL A 467 -24.79 -26.28 -7.74
N TYR A 468 -24.00 -26.35 -6.69
CA TYR A 468 -22.62 -26.83 -6.67
C TYR A 468 -22.45 -27.93 -5.60
N ASP A 469 -21.51 -28.82 -5.82
CA ASP A 469 -21.06 -29.77 -4.82
C ASP A 469 -20.20 -29.08 -3.75
N GLY A 470 -20.69 -28.99 -2.53
CA GLY A 470 -20.06 -28.39 -1.36
C GLY A 470 -19.18 -29.35 -0.55
N THR A 471 -18.76 -30.49 -1.11
CA THR A 471 -17.89 -31.47 -0.41
C THR A 471 -16.52 -30.86 -0.13
N SER A 472 -16.06 -30.95 1.11
CA SER A 472 -14.75 -30.48 1.56
C SER A 472 -13.63 -31.23 0.84
N LYS A 473 -12.52 -30.51 0.52
CA LYS A 473 -11.36 -31.08 -0.19
C LYS A 473 -11.67 -31.65 -1.57
N ARG A 474 -12.84 -31.32 -2.14
CA ARG A 474 -13.15 -31.66 -3.51
C ARG A 474 -12.15 -30.98 -4.46
N GLN A 475 -11.61 -31.78 -5.39
CA GLN A 475 -10.72 -31.25 -6.42
C GLN A 475 -11.48 -30.25 -7.31
N VAL A 476 -10.92 -29.06 -7.46
CA VAL A 476 -11.38 -28.08 -8.44
C VAL A 476 -10.91 -28.54 -9.83
N VAL A 477 -11.78 -28.44 -10.81
CA VAL A 477 -11.51 -28.89 -12.18
C VAL A 477 -11.81 -27.74 -13.16
N ASP A 478 -11.09 -27.72 -14.27
CA ASP A 478 -11.31 -26.75 -15.35
C ASP A 478 -12.47 -27.17 -16.29
N ALA A 479 -12.72 -26.40 -17.33
CA ALA A 479 -13.80 -26.66 -18.31
C ALA A 479 -13.64 -27.99 -19.07
N ASN A 480 -12.45 -28.59 -19.09
CA ASN A 480 -12.19 -29.90 -19.68
C ASN A 480 -12.38 -31.05 -18.69
N GLY A 481 -12.62 -30.74 -17.41
CA GLY A 481 -12.67 -31.72 -16.32
C GLY A 481 -11.28 -32.07 -15.75
N ASP A 482 -10.23 -31.35 -16.18
CA ASP A 482 -8.88 -31.60 -15.69
C ASP A 482 -8.67 -30.92 -14.31
N LYS A 483 -7.98 -31.61 -13.42
CA LYS A 483 -7.72 -31.11 -12.07
C LYS A 483 -6.73 -29.95 -12.10
N VAL A 484 -7.12 -28.79 -11.54
CA VAL A 484 -6.24 -27.60 -11.44
C VAL A 484 -5.26 -27.64 -10.26
N GLY A 485 -5.20 -28.76 -9.53
CA GLY A 485 -4.28 -28.93 -8.41
C GLY A 485 -4.68 -28.19 -7.13
N PHE A 486 -5.94 -27.79 -7.01
CA PHE A 486 -6.49 -27.09 -5.85
C PHE A 486 -7.72 -27.82 -5.29
N ALA A 487 -7.76 -28.02 -3.98
CA ALA A 487 -8.82 -28.73 -3.29
C ALA A 487 -8.98 -28.15 -1.87
N PRO A 488 -9.64 -26.99 -1.71
CA PRO A 488 -9.70 -26.33 -0.42
C PRO A 488 -10.58 -27.07 0.57
N GLU A 489 -10.14 -27.04 1.83
CA GLU A 489 -10.94 -27.52 2.96
C GLU A 489 -12.03 -26.49 3.29
N ASN A 490 -13.24 -26.96 3.53
CA ASN A 490 -14.29 -26.12 4.11
C ASN A 490 -13.98 -25.85 5.59
N GLU A 491 -14.57 -24.81 6.19
CA GLU A 491 -14.40 -24.56 7.62
C GLU A 491 -14.81 -25.79 8.43
N ASP A 492 -13.95 -26.20 9.37
CA ASP A 492 -14.11 -27.41 10.20
C ASP A 492 -14.29 -28.72 9.41
N ASP A 493 -13.75 -28.78 8.20
CA ASP A 493 -13.80 -29.91 7.26
C ASP A 493 -15.23 -30.43 6.97
N GLN A 494 -16.20 -29.51 7.03
CA GLN A 494 -17.61 -29.85 6.89
C GLN A 494 -17.97 -30.15 5.43
N ASN A 495 -18.67 -31.27 5.21
CA ASN A 495 -19.26 -31.65 3.94
C ASN A 495 -20.71 -31.16 3.87
N TYR A 496 -21.04 -30.44 2.77
CA TYR A 496 -22.36 -29.87 2.59
C TYR A 496 -23.18 -30.59 1.50
N GLY A 497 -22.55 -31.44 0.67
CA GLY A 497 -23.21 -32.02 -0.49
C GLY A 497 -23.63 -30.97 -1.52
N ASP A 498 -24.69 -31.26 -2.26
CA ASP A 498 -25.25 -30.35 -3.26
C ASP A 498 -25.93 -29.16 -2.58
N VAL A 499 -25.45 -27.95 -2.84
CA VAL A 499 -25.97 -26.71 -2.26
C VAL A 499 -26.08 -25.61 -3.30
N THR A 500 -27.05 -24.71 -3.11
CA THR A 500 -27.15 -23.51 -3.95
C THR A 500 -26.01 -22.53 -3.65
N VAL A 501 -25.71 -21.66 -4.60
CA VAL A 501 -24.76 -20.53 -4.42
C VAL A 501 -25.20 -19.65 -3.24
N GLN A 502 -26.52 -19.43 -3.05
CA GLN A 502 -27.05 -18.73 -1.88
C GLN A 502 -26.62 -19.40 -0.59
N THR A 503 -26.83 -20.70 -0.46
CA THR A 503 -26.43 -21.47 0.73
C THR A 503 -24.90 -21.47 0.91
N ALA A 504 -24.16 -21.61 -0.21
CA ALA A 504 -22.70 -21.57 -0.17
C ALA A 504 -22.18 -20.19 0.30
N MET A 505 -22.82 -19.09 -0.10
CA MET A 505 -22.49 -17.75 0.40
C MET A 505 -22.84 -17.60 1.89
N ASN A 506 -24.05 -18.05 2.31
CA ASN A 506 -24.49 -18.00 3.71
C ASN A 506 -23.53 -18.73 4.65
N LYS A 507 -23.10 -19.93 4.24
CA LYS A 507 -22.20 -20.82 5.03
C LYS A 507 -20.72 -20.60 4.69
N SER A 508 -20.42 -19.73 3.75
CA SER A 508 -19.04 -19.41 3.34
C SER A 508 -18.24 -20.62 2.84
N ILE A 509 -18.85 -21.50 2.04
CA ILE A 509 -18.29 -22.79 1.61
C ILE A 509 -17.13 -22.57 0.64
N ASN A 510 -15.93 -23.01 0.99
CA ASN A 510 -14.71 -22.82 0.21
C ASN A 510 -14.71 -23.57 -1.11
N SER A 511 -15.10 -24.85 -1.09
CA SER A 511 -15.10 -25.74 -2.26
C SER A 511 -15.99 -25.24 -3.38
N VAL A 512 -17.13 -24.60 -3.06
CA VAL A 512 -18.05 -24.02 -4.04
C VAL A 512 -17.43 -22.82 -4.72
N PHE A 513 -16.91 -21.84 -3.95
CA PHE A 513 -16.33 -20.62 -4.52
C PHE A 513 -14.99 -20.87 -5.23
N ALA A 514 -14.26 -21.88 -4.82
CA ALA A 514 -13.06 -22.32 -5.53
C ALA A 514 -13.39 -22.83 -6.93
N GLN A 515 -14.44 -23.65 -7.05
CA GLN A 515 -14.93 -24.12 -8.37
C GLN A 515 -15.51 -22.97 -9.19
N MET A 516 -16.38 -22.15 -8.59
CA MET A 516 -16.99 -21.01 -9.27
C MET A 516 -15.92 -20.06 -9.85
N GLY A 517 -14.89 -19.74 -9.09
CA GLY A 517 -13.83 -18.85 -9.60
C GLY A 517 -13.05 -19.45 -10.78
N VAL A 518 -12.92 -20.78 -10.84
CA VAL A 518 -12.32 -21.45 -12.00
C VAL A 518 -13.30 -21.52 -13.16
N ASP A 519 -14.59 -21.71 -12.92
CA ASP A 519 -15.63 -21.70 -13.94
C ASP A 519 -15.73 -20.31 -14.60
N VAL A 520 -15.64 -19.23 -13.84
CA VAL A 520 -15.58 -17.83 -14.34
C VAL A 520 -14.28 -17.57 -15.10
N GLY A 521 -13.19 -18.19 -14.68
CA GLY A 521 -11.84 -17.84 -15.11
C GLY A 521 -11.16 -16.86 -14.15
N MET A 522 -10.05 -17.30 -13.54
CA MET A 522 -9.37 -16.50 -12.51
C MET A 522 -8.88 -15.14 -13.00
N LYS A 523 -8.60 -15.00 -14.30
CA LYS A 523 -8.25 -13.70 -14.89
C LYS A 523 -9.40 -12.71 -14.78
N ASP A 524 -10.61 -13.14 -15.16
CA ASP A 524 -11.80 -12.29 -15.17
C ASP A 524 -12.24 -11.95 -13.74
N VAL A 525 -12.11 -12.90 -12.79
CA VAL A 525 -12.28 -12.64 -11.35
C VAL A 525 -11.34 -11.53 -10.87
N MET A 526 -10.06 -11.57 -11.26
CA MET A 526 -9.08 -10.56 -10.84
C MET A 526 -9.30 -9.21 -11.54
N ASP A 527 -9.74 -9.21 -12.79
CA ASP A 527 -10.09 -8.00 -13.54
C ASP A 527 -11.30 -7.30 -12.89
N VAL A 528 -12.35 -8.05 -12.52
CA VAL A 528 -13.52 -7.51 -11.79
C VAL A 528 -13.12 -7.04 -10.39
N ALA A 529 -12.25 -7.76 -9.69
CA ALA A 529 -11.71 -7.31 -8.40
C ALA A 529 -11.03 -5.94 -8.52
N GLY A 530 -10.22 -5.72 -9.56
CA GLY A 530 -9.59 -4.44 -9.89
C GLY A 530 -10.60 -3.35 -10.20
N LYS A 531 -11.61 -3.65 -11.04
CA LYS A 531 -12.73 -2.75 -11.35
C LYS A 531 -13.45 -2.30 -10.07
N LEU A 532 -13.74 -3.21 -9.15
CA LEU A 532 -14.38 -2.93 -7.87
C LEU A 532 -13.49 -2.14 -6.90
N GLY A 533 -12.18 -2.13 -7.06
CA GLY A 533 -11.26 -1.28 -6.27
C GLY A 533 -10.17 -2.01 -5.49
N MET A 534 -9.99 -3.29 -5.70
CA MET A 534 -8.85 -4.00 -5.12
C MET A 534 -7.55 -3.70 -5.88
N ASN A 535 -6.44 -3.78 -5.19
CA ASN A 535 -5.13 -3.66 -5.84
C ASN A 535 -4.70 -5.03 -6.37
N THR A 536 -4.93 -5.26 -7.66
CA THR A 536 -4.59 -6.51 -8.36
C THR A 536 -3.31 -6.42 -9.20
N GLU A 537 -2.61 -5.27 -9.20
CA GLU A 537 -1.53 -4.96 -10.16
C GLU A 537 -0.35 -5.94 -10.16
N ASN A 538 -0.05 -6.63 -9.12
CA ASN A 538 1.05 -7.60 -9.07
C ASN A 538 0.60 -8.98 -8.57
N GLU A 539 -0.73 -9.19 -8.52
CA GLU A 539 -1.30 -10.42 -8.05
C GLU A 539 -1.39 -11.45 -9.19
N GLN A 540 -1.26 -12.71 -8.82
CA GLN A 540 -1.39 -13.80 -9.78
C GLN A 540 -2.84 -14.29 -9.83
N ALA A 541 -3.37 -14.47 -11.03
CA ALA A 541 -4.70 -15.04 -11.26
C ALA A 541 -4.66 -16.58 -11.07
N VAL A 542 -4.61 -17.03 -9.81
CA VAL A 542 -4.54 -18.44 -9.45
C VAL A 542 -5.75 -18.85 -8.61
N PRO A 543 -6.17 -20.13 -8.63
CA PRO A 543 -7.35 -20.61 -7.89
C PRO A 543 -7.36 -20.27 -6.40
N ALA A 544 -6.19 -20.19 -5.76
CA ALA A 544 -6.09 -19.85 -4.35
C ALA A 544 -6.65 -18.46 -4.02
N GLN A 545 -6.67 -17.52 -4.99
CA GLN A 545 -7.25 -16.19 -4.79
C GLN A 545 -8.76 -16.23 -4.49
N THR A 546 -9.45 -17.31 -4.85
CA THR A 546 -10.87 -17.49 -4.51
C THR A 546 -11.14 -17.52 -3.01
N LEU A 547 -10.13 -17.78 -2.20
CA LEU A 547 -10.21 -17.72 -0.75
C LEU A 547 -9.77 -16.37 -0.17
N GLY A 548 -9.48 -15.37 -1.02
CA GLY A 548 -9.02 -14.05 -0.60
C GLY A 548 -7.61 -14.07 -0.02
N THR A 549 -6.67 -14.70 -0.73
CA THR A 549 -5.26 -14.83 -0.29
C THR A 549 -4.42 -13.59 -0.55
N MET A 550 -4.86 -12.70 -1.44
CA MET A 550 -4.24 -11.38 -1.61
C MET A 550 -4.43 -10.50 -0.36
N GLY A 551 -3.55 -9.53 -0.18
CA GLY A 551 -3.69 -8.56 0.90
C GLY A 551 -4.71 -7.47 0.59
N ALA A 552 -5.49 -7.06 1.61
CA ALA A 552 -6.42 -5.94 1.50
C ALA A 552 -6.51 -5.16 2.82
N SER A 553 -6.96 -3.90 2.73
CA SER A 553 -7.24 -3.06 3.90
C SER A 553 -8.74 -2.89 4.14
N PRO A 554 -9.18 -2.55 5.37
CA PRO A 554 -10.56 -2.16 5.63
C PRO A 554 -11.04 -1.02 4.72
N LEU A 555 -10.17 -0.06 4.39
CA LEU A 555 -10.50 1.03 3.47
C LEU A 555 -10.81 0.50 2.06
N GLN A 556 -10.02 -0.42 1.53
CA GLN A 556 -10.26 -1.04 0.22
C GLN A 556 -11.55 -1.86 0.22
N MET A 557 -11.72 -2.73 1.23
CA MET A 557 -12.91 -3.57 1.31
C MET A 557 -14.19 -2.76 1.50
N ALA A 558 -14.12 -1.63 2.24
CA ALA A 558 -15.25 -0.69 2.32
C ALA A 558 -15.59 -0.08 0.96
N GLY A 559 -14.59 0.25 0.13
CA GLY A 559 -14.79 0.75 -1.24
C GLY A 559 -15.39 -0.30 -2.16
N VAL A 560 -14.92 -1.55 -2.11
CA VAL A 560 -15.48 -2.68 -2.89
C VAL A 560 -16.95 -2.88 -2.57
N TYR A 561 -17.29 -2.94 -1.29
CA TYR A 561 -18.68 -3.17 -0.88
C TYR A 561 -19.55 -1.92 -1.08
N ALA A 562 -18.99 -0.71 -1.00
CA ALA A 562 -19.71 0.50 -1.37
C ALA A 562 -20.00 0.55 -2.88
N THR A 563 -19.13 -0.01 -3.72
CA THR A 563 -19.39 -0.15 -5.16
C THR A 563 -20.53 -1.14 -5.43
N LEU A 564 -20.61 -2.24 -4.66
CA LEU A 564 -21.74 -3.18 -4.75
C LEU A 564 -23.05 -2.52 -4.28
N ASP A 565 -23.01 -1.81 -3.16
CA ASP A 565 -24.19 -1.11 -2.60
C ASP A 565 -24.66 0.05 -3.49
N ASN A 566 -23.74 0.68 -4.23
CA ASN A 566 -24.01 1.75 -5.20
C ASN A 566 -24.28 1.21 -6.62
N HIS A 567 -24.98 0.07 -6.72
CA HIS A 567 -25.42 -0.53 -7.99
C HIS A 567 -24.28 -0.72 -9.01
N GLY A 568 -23.07 -1.05 -8.55
CA GLY A 568 -21.92 -1.28 -9.43
C GLY A 568 -21.22 -0.01 -9.95
N LYS A 569 -21.63 1.18 -9.54
CA LYS A 569 -20.88 2.41 -9.79
C LYS A 569 -19.67 2.48 -8.87
N LYS A 570 -18.50 2.70 -9.46
CA LYS A 570 -17.24 2.76 -8.73
C LYS A 570 -17.29 3.75 -7.56
N VAL A 571 -16.98 3.27 -6.37
CA VAL A 571 -16.82 4.12 -5.17
C VAL A 571 -15.37 4.07 -4.72
N THR A 572 -14.70 5.23 -4.73
CA THR A 572 -13.34 5.40 -4.22
C THR A 572 -13.39 6.14 -2.90
N PRO A 573 -13.12 5.50 -1.75
CA PRO A 573 -13.26 6.13 -0.45
C PRO A 573 -12.38 7.37 -0.28
N GLY A 574 -13.00 8.53 -0.04
CA GLY A 574 -12.35 9.83 0.12
C GLY A 574 -12.51 10.40 1.52
N ILE A 575 -11.41 10.66 2.24
CA ILE A 575 -11.47 11.32 3.55
C ILE A 575 -11.48 12.84 3.43
N LEU A 576 -10.94 13.38 2.32
CA LEU A 576 -10.86 14.82 2.11
C LEU A 576 -12.20 15.37 1.63
N LYS A 577 -12.71 16.40 2.31
CA LYS A 577 -13.83 17.23 1.87
C LYS A 577 -13.31 18.50 1.16
N LYS A 578 -12.27 19.10 1.70
CA LYS A 578 -11.66 20.34 1.20
C LYS A 578 -10.24 20.49 1.73
N ALA A 579 -9.33 20.98 0.91
CA ALA A 579 -7.99 21.35 1.32
C ALA A 579 -7.66 22.76 0.78
N GLU A 580 -7.45 23.72 1.67
CA GLU A 580 -7.19 25.12 1.37
C GLU A 580 -5.85 25.52 1.96
N HIS A 581 -5.09 26.23 1.16
CA HIS A 581 -3.87 26.92 1.56
C HIS A 581 -3.97 28.37 1.10
N ASN A 582 -3.31 29.34 1.78
CA ASN A 582 -3.40 30.78 1.48
C ASN A 582 -3.20 31.14 0.01
N SER A 583 -2.44 30.35 -0.74
CA SER A 583 -2.12 30.56 -2.16
C SER A 583 -2.64 29.48 -3.10
N ARG A 584 -3.32 28.44 -2.58
CA ARG A 584 -3.69 27.25 -3.37
C ARG A 584 -5.01 26.66 -2.90
N THR A 585 -5.81 26.22 -3.84
CA THR A 585 -6.91 25.28 -3.59
C THR A 585 -6.60 24.02 -4.34
N VAL A 586 -6.71 22.86 -3.66
CA VAL A 586 -6.58 21.56 -4.28
C VAL A 586 -7.96 21.08 -4.66
N GLU A 587 -8.13 20.70 -5.92
CA GLU A 587 -9.36 20.09 -6.38
C GLU A 587 -9.47 18.66 -5.81
N ILE A 588 -10.57 18.37 -5.12
CA ILE A 588 -10.85 17.05 -4.59
C ILE A 588 -11.69 16.31 -5.65
N PRO A 589 -11.20 15.18 -6.18
CA PRO A 589 -11.93 14.45 -7.21
C PRO A 589 -13.25 13.89 -6.67
N ASN A 590 -14.22 13.72 -7.56
CA ASN A 590 -15.45 13.03 -7.21
C ASN A 590 -15.14 11.57 -6.84
N PRO A 591 -15.49 11.11 -5.64
CA PRO A 591 -15.28 9.73 -5.24
C PRO A 591 -16.13 8.71 -6.01
N ILE A 592 -17.20 9.15 -6.67
CA ILE A 592 -18.07 8.31 -7.49
C ILE A 592 -17.58 8.35 -8.93
N GLY A 593 -17.17 7.19 -9.42
CA GLY A 593 -16.69 6.98 -10.77
C GLY A 593 -17.76 6.45 -11.72
N GLU A 594 -17.29 5.77 -12.75
CA GLU A 594 -18.14 5.16 -13.78
C GLU A 594 -18.77 3.84 -13.32
N GLN A 595 -19.74 3.33 -14.08
CA GLN A 595 -20.30 1.99 -13.94
C GLN A 595 -19.18 0.97 -14.25
N VAL A 596 -18.85 0.09 -13.30
CA VAL A 596 -17.74 -0.87 -13.46
C VAL A 596 -18.21 -2.32 -13.52
N ILE A 597 -19.39 -2.60 -12.98
CA ILE A 597 -20.18 -3.82 -13.21
C ILE A 597 -21.64 -3.43 -13.36
N SER A 598 -22.44 -4.28 -13.97
CA SER A 598 -23.87 -4.01 -14.18
C SER A 598 -24.63 -3.84 -12.86
N PRO A 599 -25.67 -2.99 -12.80
CA PRO A 599 -26.53 -2.88 -11.63
C PRO A 599 -27.12 -4.22 -11.21
N GLU A 600 -27.56 -5.02 -12.20
CA GLU A 600 -28.14 -6.34 -11.97
C GLU A 600 -27.17 -7.28 -11.26
N ALA A 601 -25.89 -7.30 -11.66
CA ALA A 601 -24.87 -8.11 -11.00
C ALA A 601 -24.62 -7.62 -9.56
N ALA A 602 -24.47 -6.32 -9.34
CA ALA A 602 -24.25 -5.73 -8.02
C ALA A 602 -25.42 -5.99 -7.06
N ASP A 603 -26.63 -5.78 -7.54
CA ASP A 603 -27.86 -5.93 -6.77
C ASP A 603 -28.18 -7.40 -6.45
N THR A 604 -27.89 -8.30 -7.39
CA THR A 604 -27.96 -9.75 -7.14
C THR A 604 -26.99 -10.15 -6.01
N VAL A 605 -25.74 -9.68 -6.06
CA VAL A 605 -24.76 -9.93 -4.98
C VAL A 605 -25.26 -9.37 -3.65
N THR A 606 -25.79 -8.16 -3.63
CA THR A 606 -26.38 -7.53 -2.45
C THR A 606 -27.54 -8.37 -1.88
N SER A 607 -28.44 -8.82 -2.75
CA SER A 607 -29.54 -9.72 -2.37
C SER A 607 -29.02 -11.01 -1.70
N VAL A 608 -28.01 -11.66 -2.32
CA VAL A 608 -27.39 -12.88 -1.77
C VAL A 608 -26.74 -12.63 -0.42
N LEU A 609 -26.06 -11.47 -0.24
CA LEU A 609 -25.39 -11.09 0.99
C LEU A 609 -26.34 -10.84 2.16
N THR A 610 -27.62 -10.55 1.93
CA THR A 610 -28.62 -10.48 3.00
C THR A 610 -28.79 -11.84 3.68
N GLY A 611 -28.69 -12.93 2.93
CA GLY A 611 -28.77 -14.29 3.45
C GLY A 611 -27.65 -14.66 4.41
N VAL A 612 -26.43 -14.12 4.21
CA VAL A 612 -25.31 -14.33 5.13
C VAL A 612 -25.63 -13.78 6.52
N VAL A 613 -26.38 -12.67 6.56
CA VAL A 613 -26.82 -12.04 7.80
C VAL A 613 -28.02 -12.79 8.38
N ASP A 614 -29.06 -13.06 7.57
CA ASP A 614 -30.32 -13.61 8.06
C ASP A 614 -30.25 -15.08 8.44
N ASP A 615 -29.43 -15.87 7.73
CA ASP A 615 -29.33 -17.34 7.91
C ASP A 615 -27.89 -17.88 7.87
N GLY A 616 -26.89 -17.00 7.83
CA GLY A 616 -25.51 -17.40 7.63
C GLY A 616 -24.60 -17.11 8.81
N THR A 617 -23.32 -16.99 8.48
CA THR A 617 -22.21 -16.84 9.44
C THR A 617 -22.26 -15.56 10.26
N ALA A 618 -23.02 -14.55 9.86
CA ALA A 618 -23.20 -13.31 10.61
C ALA A 618 -24.47 -13.27 11.48
N ARG A 619 -25.33 -14.28 11.39
CA ARG A 619 -26.64 -14.31 12.05
C ARG A 619 -26.56 -14.00 13.54
N GLN A 620 -25.67 -14.68 14.26
CA GLN A 620 -25.60 -14.56 15.72
C GLN A 620 -25.29 -13.13 16.18
N SER A 621 -24.38 -12.43 15.51
CA SER A 621 -23.93 -11.11 15.93
C SER A 621 -24.73 -9.97 15.31
N VAL A 622 -25.31 -10.18 14.13
CA VAL A 622 -26.00 -9.13 13.38
C VAL A 622 -27.52 -9.36 13.36
N ALA A 623 -28.01 -10.49 12.86
CA ALA A 623 -29.45 -10.73 12.76
C ALA A 623 -30.14 -10.81 14.14
N ASN A 624 -29.50 -11.52 15.06
CA ASN A 624 -30.02 -11.70 16.44
C ASN A 624 -29.72 -10.51 17.36
N ASN A 625 -29.13 -9.44 16.85
CA ASN A 625 -28.85 -8.24 17.63
C ASN A 625 -30.17 -7.50 17.95
N PRO A 626 -30.50 -7.26 19.23
CA PRO A 626 -31.79 -6.62 19.60
C PRO A 626 -31.93 -5.19 19.06
N LYS A 627 -30.81 -4.53 18.69
CA LYS A 627 -30.84 -3.18 18.12
C LYS A 627 -31.08 -3.16 16.60
N ARG A 628 -31.09 -4.31 15.95
CA ARG A 628 -31.34 -4.39 14.50
C ARG A 628 -32.70 -3.84 14.10
N ASN A 629 -33.71 -4.04 14.93
CA ASN A 629 -35.07 -3.52 14.76
C ASN A 629 -35.63 -3.72 13.32
N GLY A 630 -35.38 -4.89 12.72
CA GLY A 630 -35.86 -5.21 11.37
C GLY A 630 -35.07 -4.57 10.22
N GLN A 631 -34.00 -3.83 10.52
CA GLN A 631 -33.16 -3.19 9.50
C GLN A 631 -32.58 -4.23 8.54
N LYS A 632 -32.56 -3.89 7.25
CA LYS A 632 -31.98 -4.74 6.21
C LYS A 632 -30.46 -4.56 6.19
N VAL A 633 -29.77 -5.65 6.14
CA VAL A 633 -28.29 -5.70 6.16
C VAL A 633 -27.81 -6.73 5.18
N ALA A 634 -26.85 -6.36 4.36
CA ALA A 634 -26.04 -7.26 3.53
C ALA A 634 -24.60 -7.28 4.07
N GLY A 635 -23.91 -8.42 3.98
CA GLY A 635 -22.53 -8.47 4.46
C GLY A 635 -21.91 -9.84 4.38
N LYS A 636 -20.62 -9.92 4.62
CA LYS A 636 -19.82 -11.14 4.55
C LYS A 636 -18.77 -11.21 5.65
N THR A 637 -18.65 -12.39 6.26
CA THR A 637 -17.60 -12.74 7.20
C THR A 637 -16.35 -13.26 6.46
N GLY A 638 -15.20 -13.05 7.03
CA GLY A 638 -13.93 -13.62 6.59
C GLY A 638 -13.09 -14.07 7.79
N THR A 639 -12.39 -15.18 7.65
CA THR A 639 -11.41 -15.66 8.62
C THR A 639 -10.27 -16.27 7.83
N SER A 640 -9.05 -15.74 8.01
CA SER A 640 -7.88 -16.23 7.27
C SER A 640 -7.33 -17.50 7.88
N ASP A 641 -6.51 -18.20 7.10
CA ASP A 641 -5.74 -19.32 7.55
C ASP A 641 -4.90 -18.95 8.78
N ASP A 642 -4.70 -19.94 9.66
CA ASP A 642 -3.96 -19.73 10.91
C ASP A 642 -4.58 -18.68 11.84
N ASN A 643 -5.80 -18.19 11.56
CA ASN A 643 -6.48 -17.18 12.36
C ASN A 643 -5.65 -15.90 12.55
N LYS A 644 -4.94 -15.46 11.49
CA LYS A 644 -4.13 -14.23 11.50
C LYS A 644 -4.97 -12.98 11.27
N SER A 645 -6.10 -13.11 10.58
CA SER A 645 -7.09 -12.04 10.43
C SER A 645 -8.51 -12.56 10.52
N ALA A 646 -9.43 -11.70 10.94
CA ALA A 646 -10.86 -11.95 10.99
C ALA A 646 -11.61 -10.70 10.56
N TRP A 647 -12.61 -10.84 9.68
CA TRP A 647 -13.25 -9.74 9.00
C TRP A 647 -14.77 -9.82 9.03
N PHE A 648 -15.39 -8.67 9.07
CA PHE A 648 -16.77 -8.50 8.69
C PHE A 648 -16.91 -7.19 7.89
N THR A 649 -17.30 -7.30 6.63
CA THR A 649 -17.68 -6.16 5.81
C THR A 649 -19.15 -6.27 5.51
N GLY A 650 -19.90 -5.27 5.88
CA GLY A 650 -21.34 -5.25 5.72
C GLY A 650 -21.88 -3.83 5.56
N TYR A 651 -23.12 -3.75 5.12
CA TYR A 651 -23.78 -2.49 4.80
C TYR A 651 -25.28 -2.52 5.00
N THR A 652 -25.81 -1.35 5.14
CA THR A 652 -27.22 -0.96 5.00
C THR A 652 -27.28 -0.04 3.78
N PRO A 653 -28.44 0.28 3.22
CA PRO A 653 -28.51 1.13 2.01
C PRO A 653 -27.80 2.49 2.11
N ASP A 654 -27.55 2.97 3.32
CA ASP A 654 -27.01 4.31 3.60
C ASP A 654 -25.57 4.30 4.14
N LEU A 655 -25.01 3.13 4.46
CA LEU A 655 -23.67 3.08 5.04
C LEU A 655 -23.00 1.71 4.90
N VAL A 656 -21.76 1.71 4.48
CA VAL A 656 -20.89 0.54 4.39
C VAL A 656 -19.83 0.62 5.47
N THR A 657 -19.60 -0.47 6.20
CA THR A 657 -18.50 -0.53 7.17
C THR A 657 -17.74 -1.84 7.04
N SER A 658 -16.42 -1.75 6.90
CA SER A 658 -15.50 -2.88 6.94
C SER A 658 -14.73 -2.87 8.25
N VAL A 659 -14.76 -4.00 8.97
CA VAL A 659 -14.04 -4.22 10.22
C VAL A 659 -13.09 -5.38 10.06
N GLY A 660 -11.79 -5.16 10.30
CA GLY A 660 -10.75 -6.18 10.32
C GLY A 660 -10.09 -6.28 11.69
N LEU A 661 -9.86 -7.50 12.15
CA LEU A 661 -9.00 -7.81 13.28
C LEU A 661 -7.75 -8.52 12.77
N PHE A 662 -6.60 -8.19 13.35
CA PHE A 662 -5.29 -8.62 12.90
C PHE A 662 -4.45 -9.10 14.07
N GLY A 663 -3.82 -10.27 13.90
CA GLY A 663 -2.82 -10.76 14.82
C GLY A 663 -1.46 -10.18 14.46
N GLU A 664 -0.88 -9.36 15.34
CA GLU A 664 0.42 -8.75 15.15
C GLU A 664 1.24 -8.80 16.44
N ASP A 665 2.46 -9.30 16.36
CA ASP A 665 3.37 -9.26 17.50
C ASP A 665 3.73 -7.82 17.86
N ALA A 666 3.48 -7.42 19.10
CA ALA A 666 3.63 -6.04 19.55
C ALA A 666 5.08 -5.50 19.50
N LYS A 667 6.10 -6.35 19.28
CA LYS A 667 7.51 -5.95 19.24
C LYS A 667 8.10 -6.05 17.85
N THR A 668 7.80 -7.13 17.15
CA THR A 668 8.39 -7.43 15.84
C THR A 668 7.52 -6.99 14.68
N HIS A 669 6.25 -6.66 14.95
CA HIS A 669 5.21 -6.35 13.96
C HIS A 669 4.96 -7.49 12.96
N ALA A 670 5.40 -8.69 13.28
CA ALA A 670 5.15 -9.88 12.47
C ALA A 670 3.70 -10.37 12.66
N GLN A 671 3.11 -10.90 11.60
CA GLN A 671 1.78 -11.50 11.67
C GLN A 671 1.78 -12.71 12.59
N THR A 672 0.83 -12.77 13.52
CA THR A 672 0.66 -13.87 14.48
C THR A 672 -0.77 -14.41 14.49
N LYS A 673 -0.93 -15.58 15.08
CA LYS A 673 -2.23 -16.23 15.24
C LYS A 673 -3.00 -15.62 16.41
N MET A 674 -4.33 -15.52 16.28
CA MET A 674 -5.22 -14.95 17.32
C MET A 674 -5.96 -16.03 18.12
N TYR A 675 -5.58 -17.30 18.04
CA TYR A 675 -6.21 -18.37 18.85
C TYR A 675 -6.11 -18.03 20.34
N GLY A 676 -7.22 -18.18 21.06
CA GLY A 676 -7.31 -17.89 22.50
C GLY A 676 -7.56 -16.43 22.83
N ALA A 677 -7.56 -15.52 21.84
CA ALA A 677 -7.77 -14.10 22.08
C ALA A 677 -9.20 -13.82 22.58
N GLY A 678 -9.30 -12.90 23.54
CA GLY A 678 -10.57 -12.58 24.18
C GLY A 678 -11.18 -13.74 24.99
N GLY A 679 -10.47 -14.88 25.08
CA GLY A 679 -10.95 -16.11 25.73
C GLY A 679 -11.76 -17.02 24.79
N PHE A 680 -11.70 -16.81 23.48
CA PHE A 680 -12.32 -17.66 22.47
C PHE A 680 -11.25 -18.54 21.83
N ASP A 681 -11.58 -19.79 21.56
CA ASP A 681 -10.66 -20.73 20.90
C ASP A 681 -10.21 -20.19 19.54
N ARG A 682 -11.13 -19.56 18.79
CA ARG A 682 -10.90 -18.95 17.49
C ARG A 682 -11.59 -17.60 17.38
N VAL A 683 -10.90 -16.61 16.86
CA VAL A 683 -11.46 -15.30 16.49
C VAL A 683 -11.95 -15.39 15.05
N ASN A 684 -13.26 -15.45 14.84
CA ASN A 684 -13.86 -15.53 13.51
C ASN A 684 -14.57 -14.21 13.12
N GLY A 685 -14.88 -14.06 11.84
CA GLY A 685 -15.52 -12.85 11.30
C GLY A 685 -16.93 -12.61 11.85
N GLY A 686 -17.66 -13.68 12.18
CA GLY A 686 -19.00 -13.61 12.80
C GLY A 686 -18.96 -13.23 14.29
N GLY A 687 -17.78 -13.23 14.92
CA GLY A 687 -17.55 -12.85 16.31
C GLY A 687 -17.31 -11.34 16.50
N PHE A 688 -16.14 -11.01 17.03
CA PHE A 688 -15.78 -9.61 17.33
C PHE A 688 -15.97 -8.63 16.17
N PRO A 689 -15.54 -8.91 14.91
CA PRO A 689 -15.73 -7.98 13.80
C PRO A 689 -17.20 -7.65 13.57
N ALA A 690 -18.06 -8.69 13.48
CA ALA A 690 -19.50 -8.51 13.29
C ALA A 690 -20.19 -7.84 14.50
N GLN A 691 -19.72 -8.09 15.73
CA GLN A 691 -20.22 -7.41 16.94
C GLN A 691 -19.87 -5.94 16.97
N ILE A 692 -18.64 -5.57 16.56
CA ILE A 692 -18.21 -4.17 16.42
C ILE A 692 -19.09 -3.49 15.38
N TRP A 693 -19.23 -4.11 14.21
CA TRP A 693 -20.04 -3.61 13.12
C TRP A 693 -21.48 -3.34 13.58
N ALA A 694 -22.14 -4.34 14.15
CA ALA A 694 -23.54 -4.23 14.62
C ALA A 694 -23.71 -3.19 15.72
N SER A 695 -22.76 -3.13 16.68
CA SER A 695 -22.77 -2.13 17.76
C SER A 695 -22.67 -0.70 17.24
N TYR A 696 -21.94 -0.50 16.15
CA TYR A 696 -21.76 0.79 15.49
C TYR A 696 -22.95 1.11 14.58
N MET A 697 -23.21 0.27 13.58
CA MET A 697 -24.14 0.54 12.49
C MET A 697 -25.56 0.76 12.97
N PHE A 698 -26.07 -0.10 13.84
CA PHE A 698 -27.43 0.03 14.38
C PHE A 698 -27.64 1.27 15.29
N GLY A 699 -26.60 2.04 15.56
CA GLY A 699 -26.68 3.30 16.28
C GLY A 699 -26.56 4.54 15.41
N VAL A 700 -26.21 4.38 14.10
CA VAL A 700 -25.87 5.52 13.24
C VAL A 700 -26.53 5.47 11.85
N THR A 701 -27.28 4.42 11.54
CA THR A 701 -27.99 4.21 10.26
C THR A 701 -29.51 4.28 10.46
N ASP A 702 -30.24 4.53 9.38
CA ASP A 702 -31.71 4.57 9.39
C ASP A 702 -32.29 3.13 9.47
N PRO A 703 -33.04 2.78 10.51
CA PRO A 703 -33.62 1.45 10.62
C PRO A 703 -34.70 1.15 9.56
N ASP A 704 -35.26 2.18 8.96
CA ASP A 704 -36.31 2.05 7.95
C ASP A 704 -35.76 2.01 6.51
N ALA A 705 -34.47 2.23 6.31
CA ALA A 705 -33.85 2.13 4.98
C ALA A 705 -34.01 0.72 4.39
N ARG A 706 -34.28 0.64 3.11
CA ARG A 706 -34.46 -0.61 2.34
C ARG A 706 -33.60 -0.57 1.09
N PHE A 707 -33.00 -1.71 0.73
CA PHE A 707 -32.34 -1.83 -0.54
C PHE A 707 -33.34 -1.73 -1.69
N ASP A 708 -33.01 -0.92 -2.69
CA ASP A 708 -33.71 -0.85 -3.97
C ASP A 708 -32.90 -1.69 -4.97
N LEU A 709 -33.31 -2.93 -5.20
CA LEU A 709 -32.53 -3.89 -5.95
C LEU A 709 -33.18 -4.19 -7.31
N ASP A 710 -32.44 -3.95 -8.37
CA ASP A 710 -32.79 -4.30 -9.73
C ASP A 710 -32.19 -5.68 -10.07
N THR A 711 -32.90 -6.74 -9.73
CA THR A 711 -32.42 -8.12 -9.97
C THR A 711 -33.58 -9.07 -10.32
N ASP A 712 -33.43 -9.75 -11.45
CA ASP A 712 -34.36 -10.82 -11.88
C ASP A 712 -34.06 -12.19 -11.24
N GLN A 713 -32.89 -12.33 -10.61
CA GLN A 713 -32.42 -13.59 -10.01
C GLN A 713 -33.03 -13.88 -8.64
N GLY A 714 -33.86 -12.99 -8.15
CA GLY A 714 -34.69 -13.20 -6.98
C GLY A 714 -34.01 -12.91 -5.67
N ALA A 715 -34.86 -12.76 -4.67
CA ALA A 715 -34.44 -12.61 -3.28
C ALA A 715 -33.65 -13.84 -2.79
N ALA A 716 -32.85 -13.65 -1.75
CA ALA A 716 -32.13 -14.72 -1.07
C ALA A 716 -33.03 -15.96 -0.89
N VAL A 717 -32.60 -17.07 -1.44
CA VAL A 717 -33.28 -18.37 -1.27
C VAL A 717 -33.23 -18.68 0.23
N ARG A 718 -34.39 -18.64 0.89
CA ARG A 718 -34.49 -19.12 2.26
C ARG A 718 -34.35 -20.63 2.21
N PRO A 719 -33.47 -21.23 3.04
CA PRO A 719 -33.44 -22.67 3.20
C PRO A 719 -34.85 -23.10 3.57
N THR A 720 -35.45 -23.97 2.76
CA THR A 720 -36.66 -24.65 3.16
C THR A 720 -36.25 -25.54 4.33
N PHE A 721 -36.62 -25.22 5.54
CA PHE A 721 -36.57 -26.15 6.64
C PHE A 721 -37.47 -27.32 6.23
N THR A 722 -36.90 -28.38 5.72
CA THR A 722 -37.55 -29.68 5.73
C THR A 722 -37.47 -30.10 7.20
N PRO A 723 -38.56 -30.08 7.94
CA PRO A 723 -38.56 -30.67 9.27
C PRO A 723 -38.11 -32.13 9.07
N THR A 724 -37.03 -32.52 9.70
CA THR A 724 -36.74 -33.93 9.90
C THR A 724 -38.02 -34.59 10.36
N PRO A 725 -38.54 -35.64 9.70
CA PRO A 725 -39.73 -36.32 10.20
C PRO A 725 -39.40 -36.73 11.63
N SER A 726 -40.10 -36.13 12.56
CA SER A 726 -40.14 -36.64 13.92
C SER A 726 -40.70 -38.05 13.74
N GLU A 727 -39.95 -39.06 14.09
CA GLU A 727 -40.48 -40.39 14.20
C GLU A 727 -41.69 -40.22 15.13
N GLU A 728 -42.88 -40.35 14.56
CA GLU A 728 -44.10 -40.45 15.36
C GLU A 728 -43.89 -41.71 16.26
N PRO A 729 -44.14 -41.62 17.57
CA PRO A 729 -44.14 -42.76 18.42
C PRO A 729 -45.24 -43.70 17.89
N THR A 730 -44.84 -44.86 17.40
CA THR A 730 -45.74 -45.95 17.04
C THR A 730 -46.62 -46.28 18.27
N THR A 731 -47.86 -45.83 18.18
CA THR A 731 -48.91 -46.25 19.19
C THR A 731 -49.20 -47.68 18.89
N GLU A 732 -48.63 -48.62 19.66
CA GLU A 732 -49.13 -49.95 19.76
C GLU A 732 -50.39 -49.90 20.58
N GLU A 733 -51.51 -50.34 20.00
CA GLU A 733 -52.77 -50.55 20.68
C GLU A 733 -52.60 -51.65 21.77
N PRO A 734 -53.14 -51.45 22.98
CA PRO A 734 -53.11 -52.46 24.02
C PRO A 734 -54.18 -53.49 23.77
N THR A 735 -53.76 -54.77 23.58
CA THR A 735 -54.66 -55.94 23.68
C THR A 735 -54.76 -56.33 25.15
N ASP A 736 -55.98 -56.29 25.68
CA ASP A 736 -56.35 -56.73 27.02
C ASP A 736 -56.09 -58.20 27.23
N GLU A 737 -55.56 -58.62 28.36
CA GLU A 737 -56.20 -59.39 29.47
C GLU A 737 -55.25 -59.67 30.63
N PRO A 738 -55.75 -59.71 31.88
CA PRO A 738 -54.93 -59.72 33.07
C PRO A 738 -54.71 -61.10 33.61
N THR A 739 -53.52 -61.37 34.09
CA THR A 739 -53.29 -62.49 35.00
C THR A 739 -52.47 -62.00 36.20
N THR A 740 -53.21 -62.00 37.31
CA THR A 740 -52.81 -61.79 38.69
C THR A 740 -51.81 -62.87 39.14
N LYS A 741 -50.70 -62.43 39.73
CA LYS A 741 -50.08 -63.07 40.90
C LYS A 741 -49.20 -62.15 41.66
N GLU A 742 -49.49 -62.08 42.93
CA GLU A 742 -48.90 -61.28 43.98
C GLU A 742 -47.57 -61.79 44.48
N PRO A 743 -46.94 -61.22 45.47
CA PRO A 743 -45.55 -60.85 45.51
C PRO A 743 -44.76 -61.65 46.56
N THR A 744 -43.47 -61.62 46.52
CA THR A 744 -42.66 -61.88 47.75
C THR A 744 -41.21 -61.37 47.57
N GLU A 745 -40.83 -60.65 48.58
CA GLU A 745 -39.55 -60.37 49.23
C GLU A 745 -38.72 -59.18 48.88
N GLU A 746 -38.45 -58.50 49.98
CA GLU A 746 -37.73 -57.28 50.17
C GLU A 746 -36.21 -57.30 49.85
N PRO A 747 -35.54 -56.13 49.73
CA PRO A 747 -34.17 -56.02 49.35
C PRO A 747 -33.19 -56.12 50.51
N THR A 748 -32.12 -56.85 50.34
CA THR A 748 -30.95 -56.86 51.25
C THR A 748 -29.93 -55.81 50.78
N THR A 749 -29.72 -54.83 51.65
CA THR A 749 -28.64 -53.85 51.57
C THR A 749 -27.29 -54.53 51.81
N VAL A 750 -26.35 -54.37 50.93
CA VAL A 750 -24.92 -54.60 51.20
C VAL A 750 -24.11 -53.40 50.71
N GLU A 751 -23.54 -52.66 51.68
CA GLU A 751 -22.48 -51.68 51.44
C GLU A 751 -21.22 -52.38 50.93
N PRO A 752 -20.44 -51.80 50.05
CA PRO A 752 -19.03 -52.13 49.91
C PRO A 752 -18.18 -51.02 50.49
N THR A 753 -17.50 -51.37 51.53
CA THR A 753 -16.27 -50.76 51.98
C THR A 753 -15.15 -51.26 51.09
N GLU A 754 -14.33 -50.40 50.51
CA GLU A 754 -12.85 -50.48 50.37
C GLU A 754 -12.31 -49.31 49.55
N GLU A 755 -11.46 -48.56 50.20
CA GLU A 755 -10.59 -47.50 49.63
C GLU A 755 -9.52 -48.13 48.73
N PRO A 756 -9.10 -47.52 47.68
CA PRO A 756 -7.85 -47.87 47.01
C PRO A 756 -6.68 -47.05 47.52
N THR A 757 -5.71 -47.82 47.94
CA THR A 757 -4.35 -47.41 48.35
C THR A 757 -3.61 -46.65 47.25
N THR A 758 -3.06 -45.49 47.62
CA THR A 758 -2.10 -44.68 46.87
C THR A 758 -0.76 -45.41 46.76
N GLU A 759 -0.28 -45.71 45.58
CA GLU A 759 1.13 -45.97 45.31
C GLU A 759 1.68 -44.89 44.39
N GLU A 760 2.63 -44.09 44.92
CA GLU A 760 3.51 -43.22 44.15
C GLU A 760 4.53 -44.06 43.35
N PRO A 761 4.83 -43.78 42.15
CA PRO A 761 6.10 -44.16 41.53
C PRO A 761 7.07 -42.99 41.57
N THR A 762 8.08 -43.17 42.37
CA THR A 762 9.37 -42.44 42.34
C THR A 762 10.19 -43.02 41.19
N GLU A 763 10.48 -42.27 40.14
CA GLU A 763 11.69 -42.39 39.34
C GLU A 763 11.96 -41.09 38.59
N GLU A 764 13.05 -40.42 38.95
CA GLU A 764 13.69 -39.31 38.22
C GLU A 764 14.31 -39.87 36.92
N PRO A 765 14.23 -39.20 35.82
CA PRO A 765 15.08 -39.48 34.67
C PRO A 765 16.41 -38.73 34.79
N THR A 766 17.44 -39.51 34.82
CA THR A 766 18.85 -39.11 34.70
C THR A 766 19.10 -38.41 33.39
N THR A 767 19.69 -37.23 33.48
CA THR A 767 20.25 -36.43 32.40
C THR A 767 21.49 -37.14 31.86
N GLU A 768 21.48 -37.62 30.62
CA GLU A 768 22.69 -37.89 29.85
C GLU A 768 22.82 -36.84 28.73
N GLU A 769 23.87 -36.05 28.82
CA GLU A 769 24.39 -35.26 27.72
C GLU A 769 25.01 -36.20 26.66
N PRO A 770 24.78 -35.95 25.39
CA PRO A 770 25.60 -36.50 24.35
C PRO A 770 26.70 -35.48 23.98
N THR A 771 27.91 -35.79 24.34
CA THR A 771 29.14 -35.34 23.74
C THR A 771 29.31 -36.12 22.42
N ASP A 772 29.26 -35.45 21.29
CA ASP A 772 30.03 -35.84 20.09
C ASP A 772 30.13 -34.62 19.15
N GLU A 773 31.30 -34.06 19.10
CA GLU A 773 31.77 -33.20 17.98
C GLU A 773 31.98 -34.10 16.75
N PRO A 774 31.67 -33.64 15.57
CA PRO A 774 32.42 -34.00 14.39
C PRO A 774 33.27 -32.80 13.90
N THR A 775 34.53 -32.92 14.05
CA THR A 775 35.57 -32.35 13.19
C THR A 775 35.34 -32.82 11.76
N ASP A 776 35.12 -31.86 10.84
CA ASP A 776 35.64 -31.86 9.48
C ASP A 776 35.42 -30.50 8.82
N GLU A 777 36.48 -29.74 8.73
CA GLU A 777 36.62 -28.62 7.78
C GLU A 777 36.72 -29.18 6.35
N PRO A 778 36.22 -28.49 5.37
CA PRO A 778 36.94 -28.31 4.13
C PRO A 778 37.29 -26.83 3.92
N THR A 779 38.54 -26.54 4.00
CA THR A 779 39.24 -25.41 3.37
C THR A 779 38.82 -25.27 1.90
N GLY A 780 38.22 -24.16 1.58
CA GLY A 780 37.92 -23.70 0.24
C GLY A 780 38.12 -22.19 0.14
N ASP A 781 39.37 -21.83 -0.15
CA ASP A 781 39.83 -20.50 -0.55
C ASP A 781 38.97 -19.99 -1.71
N ILE A 782 38.22 -18.92 -1.52
CA ILE A 782 37.69 -18.09 -2.59
C ILE A 782 38.23 -16.68 -2.38
N THR A 783 39.37 -16.43 -2.98
CA THR A 783 39.89 -15.11 -3.24
C THR A 783 38.95 -14.36 -4.18
N LEU A 784 38.32 -13.28 -3.67
CA LEU A 784 37.68 -12.28 -4.50
C LEU A 784 38.71 -11.17 -4.80
N ASP A 785 39.17 -11.14 -6.04
CA ASP A 785 39.94 -10.05 -6.62
C ASP A 785 39.08 -8.78 -6.73
N PRO A 786 39.66 -7.61 -6.42
CA PRO A 786 38.96 -6.32 -6.59
C PRO A 786 39.02 -5.89 -8.06
N VAL A 787 37.85 -5.69 -8.66
CA VAL A 787 37.73 -5.12 -9.99
C VAL A 787 38.16 -3.65 -9.96
N ARG A 788 39.24 -3.34 -10.60
CA ARG A 788 39.69 -2.00 -10.97
C ARG A 788 38.78 -1.41 -12.06
N PRO A 789 38.46 -0.13 -12.04
CA PRO A 789 37.80 0.54 -13.16
C PRO A 789 38.82 0.76 -14.29
N GLY A 790 38.56 0.15 -15.44
CA GLY A 790 39.27 0.44 -16.69
C GLY A 790 38.82 1.80 -17.23
N ASN A 791 39.79 2.66 -17.45
CA ASN A 791 39.74 3.74 -18.42
C ASN A 791 39.72 3.10 -19.82
N GLU A 792 38.97 3.71 -20.73
CA GLU A 792 39.36 4.09 -22.09
C GLU A 792 38.18 4.03 -23.08
N GLN A 793 38.11 5.16 -23.75
CA GLN A 793 37.55 5.62 -25.02
C GLN A 793 36.07 5.98 -25.05
#